data_1090696515493d874eb64ccc4ba39039
#
_entry.id   1090696515493d874eb64ccc4ba39039
#
_cell.length_a   1.000
_cell.length_b   1.000
_cell.length_c   1.000
_cell.angle_alpha   90.00
_cell.angle_beta   90.00
_cell.angle_gamma   90.00
#
_symmetry.space_group_name_H-M   'P 1'
#
loop_
_entity.id
_entity.type
_entity.pdbx_description
1 polymer ?
#
loop_
_entity_poly.entity_id
_entity_poly.type
_entity_poly.pdbx_seq_one_letter_code
_entity_poly.pdbx_strand_id
1 'polypeptide(L)'
;MHHPMKRDRHDLHRLPLALCLALALSGASLWSAAARAASNDNNVEWAGLFHDQGPLYDSAPEPTASTPVTLTFRTYKGDITSANIKYYDSADGQFHWVAMHWTANDATGTYDLWQGTIPASASKKYYRFQINDGSATAWYNAAGITSSEPSSGDFFILPGFTTPAWMKNGVMYQVFPDRFYNGNTGNDVINGQYTYAGCATEQHAWGSNVTANVSGCNSAVFFGGDLAGVDQKLGYIKNTLGADIIYLNPIFKSPTNHKYDTADYYTVDPAFGSNATLQQLIADVHSTGNGPRGYLILDGVFNHSGDSNCWFGKEGYSLISCPQQGAYQSQASPYYGYYTFQTWPGSYSTFFGIGSMPKLDYGASGSATRNQIYGNAGSVVQTWLAPPYGIDGWRLDAAQYLDAGGNNGSDATNHQIMQELRTAVKSVDSNATIVGEYWGDASSWLDDGAEWDGAMNYNGFTQPASEWICGVDESGNSASLTPTQLDNWLHGTRADLPVDVQQTMTNFLGSHDTSRFATRCGGDIWKTYLGLIFQMTYVGTPTIYYGDEYGMQGGADPDNRRTFDWSQATTGNAAVALTQQLVRIRNEYPALRTGSFMTLLTDDTHDIYAYGRFDQGNRIAVVLNGTGSTETVTVPVYELSMTNGSQVTDLLTGSKYTVSGGNVTLSVEGHYGAILAQ
;
A
#
# COMPACT_ATOMS: atom_id res chain seq x y z
N MET A 1 22.11 -12.48 6.54
CA MET A 1 22.84 -12.72 5.27
C MET A 1 21.93 -12.24 4.16
N HIS A 2 22.19 -11.04 3.65
CA HIS A 2 21.52 -10.55 2.46
C HIS A 2 21.94 -11.42 1.28
N HIS A 3 21.05 -12.28 0.78
CA HIS A 3 21.09 -12.58 -0.63
C HIS A 3 20.25 -11.48 -1.30
N PRO A 4 20.82 -10.67 -2.20
CA PRO A 4 20.02 -9.81 -3.03
C PRO A 4 19.06 -10.74 -3.77
N MET A 5 17.75 -10.50 -3.65
CA MET A 5 16.79 -11.07 -4.58
C MET A 5 17.33 -10.77 -5.97
N LYS A 6 17.81 -11.80 -6.67
CA LYS A 6 18.09 -11.61 -8.09
C LYS A 6 16.78 -11.20 -8.71
N ARG A 7 16.72 -9.94 -9.09
CA ARG A 7 15.71 -9.51 -10.07
C ARG A 7 15.89 -10.44 -11.26
N ASP A 8 14.98 -11.39 -11.43
CA ASP A 8 14.71 -11.87 -12.76
C ASP A 8 14.20 -10.63 -13.49
N ARG A 9 15.09 -10.03 -14.28
CA ARG A 9 14.70 -9.14 -15.33
C ARG A 9 13.89 -10.01 -16.29
N HIS A 10 12.62 -10.20 -15.99
CA HIS A 10 11.69 -10.52 -17.03
C HIS A 10 11.81 -9.38 -18.01
N ASP A 11 12.33 -9.71 -19.15
CA ASP A 11 12.34 -8.84 -20.30
C ASP A 11 11.02 -8.06 -20.31
N LEU A 12 11.16 -6.77 -20.06
CA LEU A 12 10.18 -5.82 -20.51
C LEU A 12 9.94 -6.21 -21.96
N HIS A 13 8.86 -6.94 -22.22
CA HIS A 13 8.36 -7.08 -23.57
C HIS A 13 8.29 -5.66 -24.08
N ARG A 14 9.28 -5.32 -24.90
CA ARG A 14 9.29 -4.10 -25.68
C ARG A 14 8.00 -4.12 -26.48
N LEU A 15 6.96 -3.55 -25.90
CA LEU A 15 5.88 -3.01 -26.70
C LEU A 15 6.55 -2.06 -27.69
N PRO A 16 6.28 -2.16 -28.99
CA PRO A 16 6.80 -1.21 -29.92
C PRO A 16 6.39 0.17 -29.43
N LEU A 17 7.38 1.04 -29.22
CA LEU A 17 7.16 2.47 -29.04
C LEU A 17 6.24 2.92 -30.17
N ALA A 18 4.94 2.99 -29.91
CA ALA A 18 4.09 3.88 -30.63
C ALA A 18 4.60 5.27 -30.26
N LEU A 19 5.27 5.89 -31.21
CA LEU A 19 5.84 7.21 -31.13
C LEU A 19 4.69 8.19 -30.84
N CYS A 20 4.36 8.40 -29.57
CA CYS A 20 3.62 9.56 -29.13
C CYS A 20 4.56 10.74 -29.31
N LEU A 21 4.44 11.43 -30.45
CA LEU A 21 5.05 12.71 -30.69
C LEU A 21 4.40 13.70 -29.72
N ALA A 22 4.88 13.77 -28.49
CA ALA A 22 4.64 14.91 -27.61
C ALA A 22 5.39 16.07 -28.26
N LEU A 23 4.65 16.97 -28.88
CA LEU A 23 5.16 18.28 -29.24
C LEU A 23 5.55 18.99 -27.95
N ALA A 24 6.85 18.98 -27.64
CA ALA A 24 7.44 19.89 -26.70
C ALA A 24 7.27 21.33 -27.26
N LEU A 25 6.22 21.99 -26.86
CA LEU A 25 6.07 23.44 -27.01
C LEU A 25 6.83 24.08 -25.87
N SER A 26 8.09 24.45 -26.16
CA SER A 26 8.91 25.34 -25.37
C SER A 26 8.16 26.64 -25.03
N GLY A 27 8.21 27.01 -23.76
CA GLY A 27 7.67 28.14 -23.09
C GLY A 27 7.49 29.43 -23.87
N ALA A 28 6.26 29.82 -23.98
CA ALA A 28 5.70 31.17 -23.86
C ALA A 28 4.20 30.99 -23.77
N SER A 29 3.68 30.91 -22.57
CA SER A 29 2.24 30.91 -22.34
C SER A 29 1.67 32.29 -22.59
N LEU A 30 1.51 32.62 -23.87
CA LEU A 30 0.43 33.49 -24.28
C LEU A 30 -0.83 32.64 -24.23
N TRP A 31 -1.69 32.85 -23.25
CA TRP A 31 -3.06 32.41 -23.31
C TRP A 31 -3.69 32.98 -24.60
N SER A 32 -3.51 32.28 -25.72
CA SER A 32 -4.49 32.36 -26.76
C SER A 32 -5.78 31.87 -26.12
N ALA A 33 -6.84 32.67 -26.19
CA ALA A 33 -8.19 32.19 -25.88
C ALA A 33 -8.28 30.79 -26.48
N ALA A 34 -8.44 29.75 -25.60
CA ALA A 34 -8.58 28.38 -26.03
C ALA A 34 -9.52 28.39 -27.23
N ALA A 35 -9.07 27.87 -28.37
CA ALA A 35 -9.97 27.67 -29.50
C ALA A 35 -11.21 27.01 -28.88
N ARG A 36 -12.38 27.66 -28.95
CA ARG A 36 -13.57 27.13 -28.29
C ARG A 36 -13.78 25.76 -28.87
N ALA A 37 -13.68 24.75 -28.05
CA ALA A 37 -14.13 23.40 -28.39
C ALA A 37 -15.53 23.57 -29.02
N ALA A 38 -15.72 23.03 -30.19
CA ALA A 38 -16.95 23.23 -30.94
C ALA A 38 -17.46 21.88 -31.45
N SER A 39 -18.63 21.47 -31.04
CA SER A 39 -19.21 20.22 -31.49
C SER A 39 -19.35 20.18 -33.04
N ASN A 40 -19.03 19.00 -33.58
CA ASN A 40 -19.11 18.71 -35.02
C ASN A 40 -18.02 19.41 -35.87
N ASP A 41 -16.88 19.74 -35.28
CA ASP A 41 -15.71 20.25 -36.00
C ASP A 41 -14.74 19.14 -36.41
N ASN A 42 -15.05 17.88 -36.08
CA ASN A 42 -14.24 16.66 -36.29
C ASN A 42 -12.96 16.64 -35.44
N ASN A 43 -13.01 17.21 -34.25
CA ASN A 43 -11.93 17.20 -33.29
C ASN A 43 -12.47 16.93 -31.89
N VAL A 44 -11.88 16.00 -31.16
CA VAL A 44 -12.13 15.76 -29.74
C VAL A 44 -10.97 16.33 -28.95
N GLU A 45 -11.23 17.32 -28.10
CA GLU A 45 -10.21 17.97 -27.28
C GLU A 45 -9.83 17.10 -26.08
N TRP A 46 -8.78 16.29 -26.21
CA TRP A 46 -8.36 15.28 -25.24
C TRP A 46 -8.14 15.84 -23.84
N ALA A 47 -7.63 17.05 -23.70
CA ALA A 47 -7.38 17.68 -22.41
C ALA A 47 -8.67 17.93 -21.59
N GLY A 48 -9.85 17.90 -22.23
CA GLY A 48 -11.15 18.02 -21.55
C GLY A 48 -11.68 16.69 -21.00
N LEU A 49 -11.14 15.56 -21.49
CA LEU A 49 -11.65 14.23 -21.18
C LEU A 49 -11.20 13.76 -19.80
N PHE A 50 -12.14 13.32 -18.96
CA PHE A 50 -11.79 12.77 -17.65
C PHE A 50 -12.86 11.85 -17.07
N HIS A 51 -12.38 10.75 -16.47
CA HIS A 51 -13.10 9.82 -15.61
C HIS A 51 -12.05 9.00 -14.80
N ASP A 52 -12.32 8.71 -13.51
CA ASP A 52 -11.40 7.97 -12.64
C ASP A 52 -12.08 7.02 -11.65
N GLN A 53 -13.37 6.73 -11.80
CA GLN A 53 -14.18 5.97 -10.84
C GLN A 53 -14.27 6.60 -9.43
N GLY A 54 -13.83 7.83 -9.26
CA GLY A 54 -13.98 8.56 -8.00
C GLY A 54 -15.44 8.98 -7.75
N PRO A 55 -15.74 9.54 -6.54
CA PRO A 55 -17.12 9.74 -6.08
C PRO A 55 -17.94 10.77 -6.88
N LEU A 56 -17.32 11.54 -7.77
CA LEU A 56 -18.02 12.43 -8.71
C LEU A 56 -18.34 11.73 -10.05
N TYR A 57 -17.68 10.63 -10.34
CA TYR A 57 -17.71 9.98 -11.65
C TYR A 57 -18.31 8.58 -11.63
N ASP A 58 -18.39 7.94 -10.46
CA ASP A 58 -19.03 6.65 -10.24
C ASP A 58 -20.03 6.76 -9.08
N SER A 59 -21.29 6.39 -9.36
CA SER A 59 -22.38 6.46 -8.36
C SER A 59 -22.30 5.34 -7.31
N ALA A 60 -21.54 4.28 -7.57
CA ALA A 60 -21.42 3.11 -6.71
C ALA A 60 -20.10 2.37 -6.97
N PRO A 61 -18.96 2.87 -6.44
CA PRO A 61 -17.66 2.21 -6.58
C PRO A 61 -17.66 0.77 -6.06
N GLU A 62 -18.40 0.48 -5.00
CA GLU A 62 -18.60 -0.85 -4.42
C GLU A 62 -20.05 -1.34 -4.66
N PRO A 63 -20.43 -1.74 -5.88
CA PRO A 63 -21.80 -2.10 -6.17
C PRO A 63 -22.15 -3.49 -5.65
N THR A 64 -23.39 -3.69 -5.24
CA THR A 64 -23.97 -5.02 -5.02
C THR A 64 -24.52 -5.58 -6.34
N ALA A 65 -24.88 -6.86 -6.34
CA ALA A 65 -25.53 -7.50 -7.50
C ALA A 65 -26.85 -6.83 -7.92
N SER A 66 -27.46 -6.02 -7.05
CA SER A 66 -28.71 -5.28 -7.30
C SER A 66 -28.51 -3.79 -7.55
N THR A 67 -27.28 -3.30 -7.55
CA THR A 67 -26.96 -1.88 -7.68
C THR A 67 -26.62 -1.54 -9.14
N PRO A 68 -27.42 -0.70 -9.83
CA PRO A 68 -27.02 -0.14 -11.12
C PRO A 68 -25.92 0.89 -10.92
N VAL A 69 -24.97 0.97 -11.85
CA VAL A 69 -23.82 1.88 -11.76
C VAL A 69 -23.99 3.00 -12.79
N THR A 70 -24.19 4.22 -12.33
CA THR A 70 -24.22 5.41 -13.20
C THR A 70 -22.83 6.02 -13.27
N LEU A 71 -22.26 6.05 -14.46
CA LEU A 71 -20.96 6.60 -14.75
C LEU A 71 -21.09 8.00 -15.33
N THR A 72 -20.28 8.93 -14.83
CA THR A 72 -20.16 10.30 -15.33
C THR A 72 -18.87 10.45 -16.10
N PHE A 73 -18.91 11.10 -17.24
CA PHE A 73 -17.75 11.41 -18.06
C PHE A 73 -17.67 12.92 -18.32
N ARG A 74 -16.48 13.51 -18.20
CA ARG A 74 -16.23 14.94 -18.40
C ARG A 74 -15.62 15.19 -19.78
N THR A 75 -16.09 16.25 -20.44
CA THR A 75 -15.51 16.78 -21.69
C THR A 75 -15.45 18.31 -21.61
N TYR A 76 -14.70 18.98 -22.49
CA TYR A 76 -14.90 20.44 -22.62
C TYR A 76 -16.31 20.75 -23.06
N LYS A 77 -16.80 21.92 -22.64
CA LYS A 77 -18.15 22.40 -22.94
C LYS A 77 -18.36 22.58 -24.43
N GLY A 78 -19.34 21.86 -24.98
CA GLY A 78 -19.74 21.93 -26.36
C GLY A 78 -18.72 21.34 -27.34
N ASP A 79 -17.82 20.46 -26.87
CA ASP A 79 -16.76 19.85 -27.66
C ASP A 79 -17.25 18.66 -28.49
N ILE A 80 -18.10 17.81 -27.93
CA ILE A 80 -18.44 16.51 -28.55
C ILE A 80 -19.90 16.42 -28.97
N THR A 81 -20.18 15.54 -29.93
CA THR A 81 -21.54 15.26 -30.39
C THR A 81 -22.20 14.09 -29.68
N SER A 82 -21.42 13.10 -29.20
CA SER A 82 -21.94 11.96 -28.44
C SER A 82 -20.85 11.24 -27.63
N ALA A 83 -21.28 10.60 -26.55
CA ALA A 83 -20.45 9.67 -25.77
C ALA A 83 -21.21 8.37 -25.52
N ASN A 84 -20.47 7.25 -25.44
CA ASN A 84 -20.99 5.93 -25.17
C ASN A 84 -20.09 5.21 -24.16
N ILE A 85 -20.68 4.35 -23.31
CA ILE A 85 -19.98 3.36 -22.53
C ILE A 85 -20.00 2.05 -23.32
N LYS A 86 -18.85 1.44 -23.55
CA LYS A 86 -18.72 0.05 -24.02
C LYS A 86 -18.23 -0.80 -22.88
N TYR A 87 -19.00 -1.82 -22.48
CA TYR A 87 -18.59 -2.70 -21.40
C TYR A 87 -18.66 -4.17 -21.80
N TYR A 88 -17.68 -4.95 -21.33
CA TYR A 88 -17.67 -6.40 -21.39
C TYR A 88 -18.38 -6.95 -20.15
N ASP A 89 -19.32 -7.90 -20.33
CA ASP A 89 -19.99 -8.60 -19.24
C ASP A 89 -19.46 -10.03 -19.14
N SER A 90 -18.88 -10.39 -17.99
CA SER A 90 -18.33 -11.74 -17.76
C SER A 90 -19.38 -12.85 -17.73
N ALA A 91 -20.68 -12.52 -17.57
CA ALA A 91 -21.75 -13.52 -17.53
C ALA A 91 -22.04 -14.12 -18.91
N ASP A 92 -21.99 -13.33 -19.97
CA ASP A 92 -22.28 -13.78 -21.33
C ASP A 92 -21.08 -13.73 -22.28
N GLY A 93 -19.96 -13.15 -21.81
CA GLY A 93 -18.74 -13.02 -22.60
C GLY A 93 -18.85 -12.05 -23.77
N GLN A 94 -19.76 -11.05 -23.69
CA GLN A 94 -20.03 -10.15 -24.80
C GLN A 94 -19.82 -8.68 -24.41
N PHE A 95 -19.61 -7.84 -25.44
CA PHE A 95 -19.60 -6.40 -25.30
C PHE A 95 -21.00 -5.82 -25.47
N HIS A 96 -21.36 -4.90 -24.57
CA HIS A 96 -22.60 -4.15 -24.57
C HIS A 96 -22.33 -2.65 -24.68
N TRP A 97 -23.36 -1.89 -25.08
CA TRP A 97 -23.28 -0.47 -25.25
C TRP A 97 -24.36 0.27 -24.45
N VAL A 98 -23.96 1.37 -23.83
CA VAL A 98 -24.87 2.33 -23.17
C VAL A 98 -24.60 3.70 -23.76
N ALA A 99 -25.61 4.30 -24.39
CA ALA A 99 -25.52 5.70 -24.82
C ALA A 99 -25.51 6.62 -23.59
N MET A 100 -24.62 7.60 -23.58
CA MET A 100 -24.56 8.64 -22.57
C MET A 100 -25.34 9.87 -23.04
N HIS A 101 -25.84 10.64 -22.10
CA HIS A 101 -26.52 11.89 -22.35
C HIS A 101 -25.92 13.01 -21.51
N TRP A 102 -25.90 14.21 -22.06
CA TRP A 102 -25.50 15.42 -21.35
C TRP A 102 -26.46 15.69 -20.17
N THR A 103 -25.92 16.03 -19.01
CA THR A 103 -26.69 16.25 -17.78
C THR A 103 -26.51 17.64 -17.20
N ALA A 104 -25.28 18.16 -17.19
CA ALA A 104 -24.95 19.44 -16.57
C ALA A 104 -23.63 19.99 -17.10
N ASN A 105 -23.36 21.25 -16.74
CA ASN A 105 -22.00 21.78 -16.75
C ASN A 105 -21.36 21.61 -15.36
N ASP A 106 -20.02 21.61 -15.31
CA ASP A 106 -19.30 21.75 -14.06
C ASP A 106 -19.51 23.12 -13.42
N ALA A 107 -19.04 23.32 -12.17
CA ALA A 107 -19.23 24.57 -11.43
C ALA A 107 -18.59 25.80 -12.09
N THR A 108 -17.56 25.62 -12.92
CA THR A 108 -16.90 26.73 -13.66
C THR A 108 -17.58 27.05 -14.98
N GLY A 109 -18.44 26.13 -15.47
CA GLY A 109 -19.00 26.19 -16.82
C GLY A 109 -17.98 25.91 -17.92
N THR A 110 -16.85 25.31 -17.59
CA THR A 110 -15.77 24.94 -18.52
C THR A 110 -16.03 23.57 -19.14
N TYR A 111 -16.67 22.67 -18.40
CA TYR A 111 -16.85 21.27 -18.79
C TYR A 111 -18.31 20.88 -18.89
N ASP A 112 -18.60 19.96 -19.80
CA ASP A 112 -19.85 19.21 -19.89
C ASP A 112 -19.71 17.87 -19.16
N LEU A 113 -20.78 17.46 -18.47
CA LEU A 113 -20.91 16.18 -17.79
C LEU A 113 -21.92 15.30 -18.50
N TRP A 114 -21.48 14.12 -18.90
CA TRP A 114 -22.27 13.11 -19.60
C TRP A 114 -22.49 11.90 -18.69
N GLN A 115 -23.70 11.33 -18.70
CA GLN A 115 -24.02 10.17 -17.85
C GLN A 115 -24.63 9.03 -18.64
N GLY A 116 -24.28 7.81 -18.23
CA GLY A 116 -24.87 6.56 -18.69
C GLY A 116 -24.92 5.55 -17.55
N THR A 117 -25.93 4.67 -17.55
CA THR A 117 -26.13 3.71 -16.44
C THR A 117 -25.94 2.28 -16.94
N ILE A 118 -24.96 1.56 -16.38
CA ILE A 118 -24.80 0.13 -16.58
C ILE A 118 -25.80 -0.59 -15.65
N PRO A 119 -26.61 -1.54 -16.19
CA PRO A 119 -27.57 -2.28 -15.38
C PRO A 119 -26.93 -3.10 -14.26
N ALA A 120 -27.67 -3.25 -13.16
CA ALA A 120 -27.28 -4.12 -12.04
C ALA A 120 -27.16 -5.59 -12.49
N SER A 121 -26.11 -6.26 -12.02
CA SER A 121 -25.94 -7.71 -12.15
C SER A 121 -24.91 -8.21 -11.16
N ALA A 122 -24.82 -9.53 -10.97
CA ALA A 122 -23.79 -10.16 -10.13
C ALA A 122 -22.47 -10.40 -10.89
N SER A 123 -22.41 -10.12 -12.20
CA SER A 123 -21.24 -10.39 -13.03
C SER A 123 -20.23 -9.24 -12.98
N LYS A 124 -18.95 -9.58 -13.02
CA LYS A 124 -17.86 -8.63 -13.22
C LYS A 124 -17.99 -7.97 -14.58
N LYS A 125 -17.70 -6.68 -14.66
CA LYS A 125 -17.69 -5.92 -15.90
C LYS A 125 -16.43 -5.10 -16.04
N TYR A 126 -16.01 -4.91 -17.28
CA TYR A 126 -14.86 -4.10 -17.66
C TYR A 126 -15.34 -3.08 -18.68
N TYR A 127 -15.08 -1.77 -18.49
CA TYR A 127 -15.66 -0.75 -19.35
C TYR A 127 -14.69 0.32 -19.79
N ARG A 128 -15.02 0.92 -20.93
CA ARG A 128 -14.34 2.05 -21.57
C ARG A 128 -15.36 3.01 -22.16
N PHE A 129 -14.90 4.21 -22.48
CA PHE A 129 -15.74 5.21 -23.15
C PHE A 129 -15.33 5.38 -24.61
N GLN A 130 -16.33 5.56 -25.47
CA GLN A 130 -16.16 6.03 -26.84
C GLN A 130 -16.74 7.45 -26.94
N ILE A 131 -15.94 8.38 -27.42
CA ILE A 131 -16.27 9.80 -27.53
C ILE A 131 -16.21 10.19 -29.00
N ASN A 132 -17.27 10.82 -29.52
CA ASN A 132 -17.34 11.16 -30.92
C ASN A 132 -17.61 12.66 -31.11
N ASP A 133 -16.91 13.26 -32.08
CA ASP A 133 -17.24 14.55 -32.61
C ASP A 133 -17.15 14.55 -34.15
N GLY A 134 -18.29 14.69 -34.82
CA GLY A 134 -18.37 14.53 -36.26
C GLY A 134 -17.85 13.18 -36.71
N SER A 135 -16.77 13.18 -37.49
CA SER A 135 -16.05 11.98 -37.93
C SER A 135 -14.89 11.57 -37.01
N ALA A 136 -14.51 12.39 -36.04
CA ALA A 136 -13.47 12.05 -35.07
C ALA A 136 -14.02 11.14 -33.97
N THR A 137 -13.18 10.20 -33.53
CA THR A 137 -13.47 9.31 -32.40
C THR A 137 -12.24 9.24 -31.49
N ALA A 138 -12.46 9.40 -30.20
CA ALA A 138 -11.49 9.09 -29.15
C ALA A 138 -12.03 7.97 -28.24
N TRP A 139 -11.13 7.25 -27.64
CA TRP A 139 -11.41 6.22 -26.65
C TRP A 139 -10.73 6.59 -25.33
N TYR A 140 -11.40 6.30 -24.24
CA TYR A 140 -10.88 6.56 -22.89
C TYR A 140 -11.12 5.35 -21.99
N ASN A 141 -10.06 4.90 -21.32
CA ASN A 141 -10.11 3.85 -20.30
C ASN A 141 -9.14 4.18 -19.15
N ALA A 142 -8.94 3.25 -18.20
CA ALA A 142 -8.05 3.49 -17.06
C ALA A 142 -6.59 3.71 -17.49
N ALA A 143 -6.15 3.14 -18.60
CA ALA A 143 -4.80 3.34 -19.15
C ALA A 143 -4.65 4.69 -19.89
N GLY A 144 -5.74 5.44 -20.16
CA GLY A 144 -5.71 6.75 -20.77
C GLY A 144 -6.49 6.88 -22.07
N ILE A 145 -6.08 7.83 -22.93
CA ILE A 145 -6.77 8.23 -24.15
C ILE A 145 -6.08 7.67 -25.38
N THR A 146 -6.85 7.16 -26.32
CA THR A 146 -6.36 6.65 -27.62
C THR A 146 -7.28 7.07 -28.77
N SER A 147 -6.73 7.14 -29.99
CA SER A 147 -7.51 7.40 -31.23
C SER A 147 -8.17 6.13 -31.81
N SER A 148 -7.82 4.97 -31.31
CA SER A 148 -8.38 3.68 -31.72
C SER A 148 -8.85 2.90 -30.50
N GLU A 149 -9.78 1.96 -30.67
CA GLU A 149 -10.27 1.16 -29.55
C GLU A 149 -9.13 0.40 -28.86
N PRO A 150 -8.93 0.60 -27.53
CA PRO A 150 -7.90 -0.11 -26.78
C PRO A 150 -8.28 -1.58 -26.60
N SER A 151 -7.27 -2.45 -26.50
CA SER A 151 -7.46 -3.90 -26.29
C SER A 151 -7.41 -4.32 -24.81
N SER A 152 -6.98 -3.44 -23.91
CA SER A 152 -6.78 -3.68 -22.48
C SER A 152 -6.84 -2.37 -21.69
N GLY A 153 -6.72 -2.42 -20.38
CA GLY A 153 -6.69 -1.25 -19.51
C GLY A 153 -8.07 -0.67 -19.21
N ASP A 154 -9.12 -1.49 -19.22
CA ASP A 154 -10.48 -1.08 -18.90
C ASP A 154 -10.65 -0.80 -17.41
N PHE A 155 -11.62 0.06 -17.09
CA PHE A 155 -12.10 0.25 -15.72
C PHE A 155 -12.88 -0.98 -15.23
N PHE A 156 -12.98 -1.14 -13.92
CA PHE A 156 -13.58 -2.30 -13.27
C PHE A 156 -14.95 -1.98 -12.65
N ILE A 157 -15.87 -2.95 -12.70
CA ILE A 157 -17.06 -3.03 -11.85
C ILE A 157 -17.08 -4.44 -11.26
N LEU A 158 -16.89 -4.56 -9.95
CA LEU A 158 -16.77 -5.82 -9.22
C LEU A 158 -17.91 -5.97 -8.20
N PRO A 159 -19.10 -6.44 -8.61
CA PRO A 159 -20.26 -6.51 -7.71
C PRO A 159 -20.04 -7.46 -6.54
N GLY A 160 -20.25 -6.95 -5.33
CA GLY A 160 -20.06 -7.71 -4.08
C GLY A 160 -18.62 -7.75 -3.54
N PHE A 161 -17.67 -7.19 -4.27
CA PHE A 161 -16.33 -6.94 -3.73
C PHE A 161 -16.34 -5.61 -2.94
N THR A 162 -15.77 -5.63 -1.76
CA THR A 162 -15.57 -4.45 -0.92
C THR A 162 -14.25 -4.58 -0.18
N THR A 163 -13.60 -3.46 0.07
CA THR A 163 -12.42 -3.40 0.94
C THR A 163 -12.76 -2.67 2.24
N PRO A 164 -12.08 -2.99 3.37
CA PRO A 164 -12.43 -2.38 4.65
C PRO A 164 -12.33 -0.86 4.63
N ALA A 165 -13.43 -0.18 4.96
CA ALA A 165 -13.48 1.29 4.95
C ALA A 165 -12.47 1.93 5.91
N TRP A 166 -12.13 1.25 7.00
CA TRP A 166 -11.14 1.72 7.96
C TRP A 166 -9.72 1.72 7.37
N MET A 167 -9.39 0.79 6.45
CA MET A 167 -8.13 0.84 5.69
C MET A 167 -8.05 2.07 4.80
N LYS A 168 -9.12 2.36 4.03
CA LYS A 168 -9.17 3.53 3.13
C LYS A 168 -9.04 4.85 3.89
N ASN A 169 -9.61 4.91 5.08
CA ASN A 169 -9.71 6.13 5.88
C ASN A 169 -8.58 6.32 6.88
N GLY A 170 -7.87 5.25 7.24
CA GLY A 170 -6.88 5.26 8.31
C GLY A 170 -5.47 5.65 7.87
N VAL A 171 -4.59 5.74 8.87
CA VAL A 171 -3.14 5.83 8.74
C VAL A 171 -2.52 4.68 9.52
N MET A 172 -1.69 3.89 8.87
CA MET A 172 -1.04 2.73 9.47
C MET A 172 0.29 3.11 10.10
N TYR A 173 0.59 2.49 11.24
CA TYR A 173 1.87 2.59 11.93
C TYR A 173 2.46 1.18 12.11
N GLN A 174 3.56 0.90 11.43
CA GLN A 174 4.26 -0.37 11.49
C GLN A 174 5.24 -0.40 12.66
N VAL A 175 5.12 -1.42 13.51
CA VAL A 175 5.96 -1.61 14.71
C VAL A 175 6.78 -2.89 14.58
N PHE A 176 8.09 -2.80 14.80
CA PHE A 176 8.98 -3.92 15.05
C PHE A 176 9.13 -4.07 16.59
N PRO A 177 8.43 -5.03 17.24
CA PRO A 177 8.23 -4.99 18.71
C PRO A 177 9.53 -4.93 19.52
N ASP A 178 10.52 -5.77 19.23
CA ASP A 178 11.81 -5.80 19.96
C ASP A 178 12.55 -4.45 19.96
N ARG A 179 12.21 -3.54 19.04
CA ARG A 179 12.93 -2.28 18.83
C ARG A 179 12.10 -1.04 19.13
N PHE A 180 10.84 -1.19 19.56
CA PHE A 180 9.94 -0.06 19.72
C PHE A 180 9.96 0.54 21.14
N TYR A 181 9.63 -0.26 22.15
CA TYR A 181 9.70 0.14 23.56
C TYR A 181 9.69 -1.07 24.48
N ASN A 182 10.60 -1.10 25.46
CA ASN A 182 10.61 -2.12 26.52
C ASN A 182 9.63 -1.71 27.63
N GLY A 183 8.46 -2.33 27.66
CA GLY A 183 7.40 -2.06 28.62
C GLY A 183 7.46 -2.94 29.86
N ASN A 184 8.12 -4.11 29.76
CA ASN A 184 8.25 -5.08 30.84
C ASN A 184 9.62 -5.75 30.83
N THR A 185 10.55 -5.22 31.58
CA THR A 185 11.91 -5.78 31.68
C THR A 185 11.97 -7.20 32.30
N GLY A 186 10.86 -7.70 32.83
CA GLY A 186 10.80 -9.06 33.40
C GLY A 186 10.72 -10.18 32.36
N ASN A 187 10.42 -9.87 31.11
CA ASN A 187 10.38 -10.82 30.00
C ASN A 187 11.57 -10.69 29.02
N ASP A 188 12.52 -9.81 29.31
CA ASP A 188 13.72 -9.62 28.48
C ASP A 188 14.48 -10.92 28.29
N VAL A 189 14.91 -11.16 27.04
CA VAL A 189 15.85 -12.24 26.73
C VAL A 189 17.22 -11.87 27.26
N ILE A 190 17.81 -12.75 28.09
CA ILE A 190 19.13 -12.53 28.70
C ILE A 190 20.25 -13.23 27.94
N ASN A 191 21.48 -12.80 28.18
CA ASN A 191 22.68 -13.39 27.56
C ASN A 191 22.77 -14.89 27.83
N GLY A 192 22.87 -15.70 26.77
CA GLY A 192 23.01 -17.15 26.88
C GLY A 192 21.76 -17.88 27.40
N GLN A 193 20.61 -17.29 27.38
CA GLN A 193 19.35 -17.92 27.82
C GLN A 193 19.06 -19.19 27.04
N TYR A 194 19.35 -19.16 25.74
CA TYR A 194 19.34 -20.32 24.85
C TYR A 194 20.30 -20.11 23.68
N THR A 195 20.55 -21.19 22.96
CA THR A 195 21.33 -21.18 21.70
C THR A 195 20.44 -21.70 20.59
N TYR A 196 20.40 -21.01 19.45
CA TYR A 196 19.67 -21.42 18.26
C TYR A 196 20.56 -21.24 17.02
N ALA A 197 20.58 -22.23 16.13
CA ALA A 197 21.40 -22.25 14.93
C ALA A 197 22.88 -21.87 15.16
N GLY A 198 23.43 -22.27 16.34
CA GLY A 198 24.81 -21.98 16.74
C GLY A 198 25.02 -20.60 17.36
N CYS A 199 23.98 -19.76 17.47
CA CYS A 199 24.02 -18.43 18.08
C CYS A 199 23.42 -18.45 19.48
N ALA A 200 24.18 -18.06 20.49
CA ALA A 200 23.67 -17.80 21.83
C ALA A 200 22.94 -16.44 21.84
N THR A 201 21.85 -16.32 22.62
CA THR A 201 21.16 -15.05 22.79
C THR A 201 22.02 -14.00 23.46
N GLU A 202 21.89 -12.75 22.97
CA GLU A 202 22.54 -11.57 23.52
C GLU A 202 21.51 -10.49 23.84
N GLN A 203 21.54 -9.95 25.06
CA GLN A 203 20.76 -8.79 25.43
C GLN A 203 21.61 -7.53 25.25
N HIS A 204 21.12 -6.59 24.47
CA HIS A 204 21.77 -5.31 24.22
C HIS A 204 21.05 -4.16 24.90
N ALA A 205 21.81 -3.15 25.35
CA ALA A 205 21.21 -1.96 25.96
C ALA A 205 20.42 -1.16 24.92
N TRP A 206 19.26 -0.63 25.34
CA TRP A 206 18.46 0.25 24.50
C TRP A 206 19.26 1.43 23.98
N GLY A 207 19.17 1.72 22.68
CA GLY A 207 19.93 2.78 22.01
C GLY A 207 21.37 2.39 21.63
N SER A 208 21.85 1.19 21.96
CA SER A 208 23.16 0.75 21.49
C SER A 208 23.14 0.36 20.02
N ASN A 209 24.33 0.32 19.43
CA ASN A 209 24.48 -0.01 18.01
C ASN A 209 24.00 -1.44 17.71
N VAL A 210 23.01 -1.57 16.81
CA VAL A 210 22.42 -2.85 16.40
C VAL A 210 23.38 -3.73 15.58
N THR A 211 24.45 -3.15 15.02
CA THR A 211 25.44 -3.86 14.21
C THR A 211 26.72 -4.21 15.01
N ALA A 212 26.80 -3.81 16.28
CA ALA A 212 28.01 -4.05 17.09
C ALA A 212 28.09 -5.52 17.52
N ASN A 213 29.23 -6.14 17.22
CA ASN A 213 29.65 -7.49 17.67
C ASN A 213 28.83 -8.67 17.13
N VAL A 214 28.17 -8.52 16.00
CA VAL A 214 27.29 -9.55 15.47
C VAL A 214 28.03 -10.37 14.42
N SER A 215 28.85 -11.32 14.83
CA SER A 215 29.52 -12.26 13.91
C SER A 215 28.51 -13.25 13.28
N GLY A 216 27.56 -12.73 12.46
CA GLY A 216 26.56 -13.55 11.80
C GLY A 216 25.35 -13.96 12.66
N CYS A 217 25.27 -13.49 13.92
CA CYS A 217 24.19 -13.84 14.87
C CYS A 217 23.19 -12.70 15.12
N ASN A 218 22.96 -11.83 14.14
CA ASN A 218 22.05 -10.67 14.27
C ASN A 218 20.66 -11.04 14.78
N SER A 219 20.14 -12.20 14.39
CA SER A 219 18.82 -12.70 14.80
C SER A 219 18.74 -13.10 16.28
N ALA A 220 19.88 -13.30 16.96
CA ALA A 220 19.96 -13.65 18.37
C ALA A 220 20.18 -12.45 19.30
N VAL A 221 20.22 -11.20 18.77
CA VAL A 221 20.43 -9.97 19.54
C VAL A 221 19.10 -9.31 19.87
N PHE A 222 18.78 -9.19 21.15
CA PHE A 222 17.51 -8.65 21.64
C PHE A 222 17.71 -7.32 22.37
N PHE A 223 16.75 -6.41 22.22
CA PHE A 223 16.72 -5.11 22.91
C PHE A 223 15.59 -4.99 23.94
N GLY A 224 14.71 -5.99 24.01
CA GLY A 224 13.71 -6.11 25.04
C GLY A 224 12.42 -5.35 24.78
N GLY A 225 12.21 -4.79 23.58
CA GLY A 225 10.89 -4.24 23.23
C GLY A 225 9.83 -5.33 23.18
N ASP A 226 8.58 -4.99 23.59
CA ASP A 226 7.51 -5.96 23.80
C ASP A 226 6.10 -5.39 23.58
N LEU A 227 5.04 -6.22 23.66
CA LEU A 227 3.65 -5.80 23.48
C LEU A 227 3.16 -4.86 24.58
N ALA A 228 3.66 -5.00 25.82
CA ALA A 228 3.36 -4.08 26.90
C ALA A 228 3.95 -2.69 26.60
N GLY A 229 5.10 -2.64 25.94
CA GLY A 229 5.70 -1.41 25.44
C GLY A 229 4.89 -0.75 24.34
N VAL A 230 4.39 -1.54 23.39
CA VAL A 230 3.47 -1.03 22.36
C VAL A 230 2.22 -0.42 23.01
N ASP A 231 1.61 -1.13 23.96
CA ASP A 231 0.42 -0.68 24.67
C ASP A 231 0.67 0.64 25.43
N GLN A 232 1.78 0.73 26.18
CA GLN A 232 2.16 1.97 26.87
C GLN A 232 2.39 3.16 25.93
N LYS A 233 2.64 2.91 24.64
CA LYS A 233 2.90 3.94 23.63
C LYS A 233 1.73 4.18 22.69
N LEU A 234 0.57 3.56 22.90
CA LEU A 234 -0.64 3.81 22.10
C LEU A 234 -1.03 5.30 22.08
N GLY A 235 -0.85 6.00 23.20
CA GLY A 235 -1.09 7.45 23.26
C GLY A 235 -0.24 8.26 22.30
N TYR A 236 1.00 7.85 22.05
CA TYR A 236 1.86 8.47 21.05
C TYR A 236 1.35 8.16 19.62
N ILE A 237 1.09 6.90 19.33
CA ILE A 237 0.65 6.48 18.00
C ILE A 237 -0.71 7.11 17.66
N LYS A 238 -1.71 6.95 18.53
CA LYS A 238 -3.10 7.34 18.28
C LYS A 238 -3.37 8.83 18.49
N ASN A 239 -2.79 9.45 19.53
CA ASN A 239 -3.12 10.84 19.90
C ASN A 239 -2.07 11.85 19.41
N THR A 240 -0.77 11.52 19.48
CA THR A 240 0.25 12.44 19.04
C THR A 240 0.39 12.41 17.53
N LEU A 241 0.53 11.24 16.92
CA LEU A 241 0.62 11.11 15.46
C LEU A 241 -0.76 11.11 14.79
N GLY A 242 -1.78 10.52 15.43
CA GLY A 242 -3.12 10.36 14.87
C GLY A 242 -3.27 9.12 13.99
N ALA A 243 -2.29 8.19 14.01
CA ALA A 243 -2.39 6.92 13.31
C ALA A 243 -3.32 5.96 14.07
N ASP A 244 -4.22 5.30 13.38
CA ASP A 244 -5.26 4.47 13.96
C ASP A 244 -5.19 2.99 13.58
N ILE A 245 -4.29 2.63 12.66
CA ILE A 245 -4.02 1.24 12.28
C ILE A 245 -2.63 0.85 12.76
N ILE A 246 -2.52 -0.20 13.56
CA ILE A 246 -1.25 -0.72 14.05
C ILE A 246 -0.95 -2.04 13.34
N TYR A 247 0.17 -2.08 12.63
CA TYR A 247 0.70 -3.31 12.06
C TYR A 247 1.91 -3.76 12.87
N LEU A 248 1.83 -4.96 13.47
CA LEU A 248 2.92 -5.59 14.21
C LEU A 248 3.67 -6.56 13.30
N ASN A 249 4.99 -6.39 13.18
CA ASN A 249 5.86 -7.46 12.69
C ASN A 249 5.67 -8.72 13.54
N PRO A 250 6.10 -9.93 13.10
CA PRO A 250 5.70 -11.18 13.73
C PRO A 250 5.88 -11.21 15.25
N ILE A 251 4.89 -11.75 15.96
CA ILE A 251 4.86 -11.79 17.43
C ILE A 251 4.78 -13.20 18.00
N PHE A 252 4.64 -14.22 17.14
CA PHE A 252 4.48 -15.58 17.57
C PHE A 252 5.80 -16.17 18.07
N LYS A 253 5.70 -17.20 18.90
CA LYS A 253 6.85 -17.84 19.54
C LYS A 253 7.89 -18.26 18.50
N SER A 254 9.11 -17.79 18.68
CA SER A 254 10.24 -17.98 17.77
C SER A 254 11.56 -17.74 18.48
N PRO A 255 12.64 -18.44 18.12
CA PRO A 255 13.95 -18.27 18.76
C PRO A 255 14.67 -16.97 18.37
N THR A 256 14.22 -16.25 17.35
CA THR A 256 14.89 -15.04 16.84
C THR A 256 14.20 -13.75 17.26
N ASN A 257 14.91 -12.62 17.16
CA ASN A 257 14.36 -11.30 17.47
C ASN A 257 13.28 -10.83 16.49
N HIS A 258 13.36 -11.28 15.23
CA HIS A 258 12.43 -10.90 14.14
C HIS A 258 11.19 -11.79 14.05
N LYS A 259 11.20 -12.97 14.67
CA LYS A 259 10.09 -13.93 14.75
C LYS A 259 9.59 -14.52 13.43
N TYR A 260 10.28 -14.30 12.29
CA TYR A 260 9.87 -14.90 11.01
C TYR A 260 10.09 -16.42 10.95
N ASP A 261 10.90 -17.02 11.81
CA ASP A 261 11.07 -18.46 11.97
C ASP A 261 10.15 -19.01 13.09
N THR A 262 8.84 -18.95 12.84
CA THR A 262 7.79 -19.26 13.81
C THR A 262 7.87 -20.71 14.32
N ALA A 263 8.04 -20.86 15.64
CA ALA A 263 8.08 -22.16 16.33
C ALA A 263 6.70 -22.62 16.82
N ASP A 264 5.80 -21.68 17.15
CA ASP A 264 4.42 -21.97 17.54
C ASP A 264 3.50 -20.80 17.13
N TYR A 265 2.54 -21.05 16.24
CA TYR A 265 1.61 -20.04 15.71
C TYR A 265 0.45 -19.69 16.65
N TYR A 266 0.28 -20.43 17.76
CA TYR A 266 -0.84 -20.23 18.69
C TYR A 266 -0.43 -19.53 19.98
N THR A 267 0.86 -19.22 20.13
CA THR A 267 1.40 -18.63 21.35
C THR A 267 2.22 -17.39 21.00
N VAL A 268 1.91 -16.29 21.68
CA VAL A 268 2.76 -15.09 21.66
C VAL A 268 4.13 -15.42 22.26
N ASP A 269 5.20 -14.90 21.66
CA ASP A 269 6.55 -15.13 22.16
C ASP A 269 6.71 -14.62 23.60
N PRO A 270 7.30 -15.40 24.52
CA PRO A 270 7.49 -14.97 25.89
C PRO A 270 8.28 -13.67 26.05
N ALA A 271 9.20 -13.37 25.14
CA ALA A 271 9.93 -12.09 25.11
C ALA A 271 9.02 -10.90 24.78
N PHE A 272 7.88 -11.16 24.15
CA PHE A 272 6.89 -10.13 23.83
C PHE A 272 5.69 -10.14 24.79
N GLY A 273 5.62 -11.11 25.69
CA GLY A 273 4.55 -11.24 26.67
C GLY A 273 3.79 -12.56 26.58
N SER A 274 2.49 -12.50 26.48
CA SER A 274 1.60 -13.67 26.45
C SER A 274 0.38 -13.41 25.57
N ASN A 275 -0.41 -14.46 25.31
CA ASN A 275 -1.70 -14.34 24.65
C ASN A 275 -2.63 -13.35 25.39
N ALA A 276 -2.58 -13.30 26.72
CA ALA A 276 -3.34 -12.34 27.52
C ALA A 276 -2.84 -10.89 27.33
N THR A 277 -1.52 -10.69 27.19
CA THR A 277 -0.95 -9.38 26.87
C THR A 277 -1.43 -8.90 25.50
N LEU A 278 -1.49 -9.79 24.49
CA LEU A 278 -2.04 -9.45 23.19
C LEU A 278 -3.54 -9.11 23.26
N GLN A 279 -4.33 -9.89 24.01
CA GLN A 279 -5.75 -9.60 24.20
C GLN A 279 -5.97 -8.21 24.82
N GLN A 280 -5.15 -7.82 25.80
CA GLN A 280 -5.20 -6.49 26.40
C GLN A 280 -4.84 -5.42 25.37
N LEU A 281 -3.73 -5.58 24.65
CA LEU A 281 -3.32 -4.65 23.61
C LEU A 281 -4.43 -4.46 22.55
N ILE A 282 -5.05 -5.54 22.07
CA ILE A 282 -6.16 -5.46 21.11
C ILE A 282 -7.33 -4.66 21.71
N ALA A 283 -7.71 -4.93 22.97
CA ALA A 283 -8.78 -4.23 23.64
C ALA A 283 -8.48 -2.71 23.78
N ASP A 284 -7.23 -2.35 24.08
CA ASP A 284 -6.81 -0.96 24.23
C ASP A 284 -6.67 -0.24 22.87
N VAL A 285 -6.25 -0.94 21.81
CA VAL A 285 -6.27 -0.43 20.43
C VAL A 285 -7.71 -0.14 20.01
N HIS A 286 -8.65 -1.05 20.26
CA HIS A 286 -10.06 -0.89 19.92
C HIS A 286 -10.78 0.14 20.82
N SER A 287 -10.23 0.44 22.01
CA SER A 287 -10.83 1.40 22.93
C SER A 287 -10.81 2.81 22.36
N THR A 288 -11.88 3.54 22.62
CA THR A 288 -11.99 4.98 22.33
C THR A 288 -11.43 5.87 23.44
N GLY A 289 -10.95 5.28 24.55
CA GLY A 289 -10.34 6.02 25.66
C GLY A 289 -9.03 6.72 25.29
N ASN A 290 -8.32 6.18 24.32
CA ASN A 290 -7.07 6.72 23.79
C ASN A 290 -7.25 7.26 22.34
N GLY A 291 -8.31 8.02 22.05
CA GLY A 291 -8.59 8.54 20.72
C GLY A 291 -9.65 7.70 19.97
N PRO A 292 -9.78 7.82 18.65
CA PRO A 292 -10.69 7.00 17.84
C PRO A 292 -10.43 5.50 18.03
N ARG A 293 -11.43 4.64 17.75
CA ARG A 293 -11.20 3.20 17.67
C ARG A 293 -10.05 2.93 16.71
N GLY A 294 -9.06 2.20 17.16
CA GLY A 294 -7.97 1.73 16.31
C GLY A 294 -8.21 0.32 15.78
N TYR A 295 -7.27 -0.15 14.96
CA TYR A 295 -7.28 -1.46 14.29
C TYR A 295 -5.91 -2.10 14.43
N LEU A 296 -5.86 -3.43 14.57
CA LEU A 296 -4.62 -4.17 14.75
C LEU A 296 -4.48 -5.27 13.70
N ILE A 297 -3.39 -5.23 12.94
CA ILE A 297 -3.01 -6.20 11.92
C ILE A 297 -1.80 -6.99 12.42
N LEU A 298 -1.84 -8.31 12.30
CA LEU A 298 -0.70 -9.19 12.56
C LEU A 298 -0.01 -9.63 11.28
N ASP A 299 1.27 -9.98 11.42
CA ASP A 299 2.08 -10.57 10.34
C ASP A 299 1.85 -12.08 10.27
N GLY A 300 1.33 -12.55 9.14
CA GLY A 300 1.03 -13.94 8.84
C GLY A 300 2.18 -14.62 8.08
N VAL A 301 3.12 -15.22 8.80
CA VAL A 301 4.24 -15.94 8.20
C VAL A 301 3.79 -17.36 7.85
N PHE A 302 3.06 -17.49 6.73
CA PHE A 302 2.44 -18.75 6.34
C PHE A 302 3.16 -19.48 5.20
N ASN A 303 4.20 -18.90 4.61
CA ASN A 303 5.01 -19.55 3.60
C ASN A 303 5.87 -20.68 4.17
N HIS A 304 6.38 -20.51 5.37
CA HIS A 304 7.33 -21.42 6.03
C HIS A 304 7.09 -21.41 7.54
N SER A 305 7.64 -22.40 8.25
CA SER A 305 7.79 -22.37 9.71
C SER A 305 9.25 -22.21 10.09
N GLY A 306 9.55 -22.01 11.37
CA GLY A 306 10.88 -22.24 11.90
C GLY A 306 11.22 -23.76 11.91
N ASP A 307 12.48 -24.12 11.79
CA ASP A 307 12.90 -25.52 11.90
C ASP A 307 12.82 -26.05 13.35
N SER A 308 12.67 -25.15 14.32
CA SER A 308 12.33 -25.45 15.72
C SER A 308 10.83 -25.64 15.97
N ASN A 309 9.98 -25.41 14.97
CA ASN A 309 8.54 -25.67 15.09
C ASN A 309 8.27 -27.16 15.32
N CYS A 310 7.35 -27.48 16.24
CA CYS A 310 6.99 -28.87 16.55
C CYS A 310 6.49 -29.67 15.33
N TRP A 311 5.97 -29.02 14.31
CA TRP A 311 5.60 -29.69 13.06
C TRP A 311 6.83 -30.17 12.29
N PHE A 312 7.96 -29.43 12.35
CA PHE A 312 9.20 -29.82 11.68
C PHE A 312 10.16 -30.58 12.61
N GLY A 313 10.55 -29.98 13.73
CA GLY A 313 11.27 -30.66 14.82
C GLY A 313 12.76 -30.95 14.53
N LYS A 314 13.46 -30.09 13.78
CA LYS A 314 14.90 -30.27 13.50
C LYS A 314 15.76 -29.67 14.60
N GLU A 315 15.59 -28.38 14.90
CA GLU A 315 16.39 -27.70 15.91
C GLU A 315 15.65 -27.64 17.25
N GLY A 316 16.41 -27.80 18.34
CA GLY A 316 15.87 -27.63 19.68
C GLY A 316 15.70 -26.15 20.02
N TYR A 317 14.55 -25.79 20.55
CA TYR A 317 14.31 -24.49 21.15
C TYR A 317 13.80 -24.69 22.57
N SER A 318 14.61 -24.28 23.57
CA SER A 318 14.37 -24.66 24.98
C SER A 318 13.06 -24.16 25.56
N LEU A 319 12.43 -23.16 24.92
CA LEU A 319 11.15 -22.60 25.35
C LEU A 319 9.95 -23.30 24.69
N ILE A 320 10.15 -24.33 23.87
CA ILE A 320 9.07 -25.12 23.28
C ILE A 320 9.17 -26.60 23.70
N SER A 321 8.01 -27.21 23.93
CA SER A 321 7.91 -28.64 24.21
C SER A 321 7.00 -29.30 23.20
N CYS A 322 7.56 -30.19 22.38
CA CYS A 322 6.82 -30.85 21.33
C CYS A 322 6.19 -32.15 21.86
N PRO A 323 4.85 -32.32 21.75
CA PRO A 323 4.17 -33.50 22.28
C PRO A 323 4.44 -34.77 21.47
N GLN A 324 4.97 -34.61 20.23
CA GLN A 324 5.27 -35.72 19.32
C GLN A 324 6.40 -35.33 18.37
N GLN A 325 6.95 -36.33 17.67
CA GLN A 325 8.03 -36.12 16.71
C GLN A 325 7.52 -35.29 15.50
N GLY A 326 8.34 -34.34 15.06
CA GLY A 326 8.11 -33.56 13.86
C GLY A 326 8.46 -34.30 12.56
N ALA A 327 8.19 -33.68 11.44
CA ALA A 327 8.42 -34.23 10.09
C ALA A 327 9.90 -34.58 9.82
N TYR A 328 10.84 -33.78 10.34
CA TYR A 328 12.28 -34.05 10.21
C TYR A 328 12.74 -35.28 11.01
N GLN A 329 12.07 -35.56 12.13
CA GLN A 329 12.44 -36.63 13.06
C GLN A 329 11.84 -37.98 12.66
N SER A 330 10.69 -37.99 11.97
CA SER A 330 10.00 -39.23 11.62
C SER A 330 9.11 -39.07 10.38
N GLN A 331 9.23 -40.00 9.43
CA GLN A 331 8.32 -40.10 8.31
C GLN A 331 6.90 -40.57 8.74
N ALA A 332 6.77 -41.14 9.93
CA ALA A 332 5.46 -41.49 10.52
C ALA A 332 4.82 -40.33 11.30
N SER A 333 5.45 -39.17 11.36
CA SER A 333 4.90 -37.97 11.97
C SER A 333 3.59 -37.56 11.27
N PRO A 334 2.55 -37.15 12.01
CA PRO A 334 1.36 -36.58 11.39
C PRO A 334 1.63 -35.29 10.62
N TYR A 335 2.77 -34.66 10.87
CA TYR A 335 3.21 -33.44 10.20
C TYR A 335 4.12 -33.70 8.99
N TYR A 336 4.41 -34.98 8.65
CA TYR A 336 5.33 -35.30 7.54
C TYR A 336 4.86 -34.66 6.22
N GLY A 337 3.55 -34.70 5.95
CA GLY A 337 2.95 -34.10 4.77
C GLY A 337 2.83 -32.57 4.79
N TYR A 338 3.29 -31.87 5.84
CA TYR A 338 3.34 -30.41 5.87
C TYR A 338 4.57 -29.85 5.14
N TYR A 339 5.52 -30.72 4.77
CA TYR A 339 6.79 -30.33 4.16
C TYR A 339 7.16 -31.24 3.00
N THR A 340 7.84 -30.68 2.01
CA THR A 340 8.36 -31.42 0.86
C THR A 340 9.83 -31.77 1.08
N PHE A 341 10.15 -33.07 1.12
CA PHE A 341 11.53 -33.59 1.21
C PHE A 341 12.00 -34.10 -0.16
N GLN A 342 13.14 -33.60 -0.64
CA GLN A 342 13.84 -34.17 -1.80
C GLN A 342 14.59 -35.44 -1.40
N THR A 343 15.24 -35.44 -0.21
CA THR A 343 15.86 -36.60 0.42
C THR A 343 15.71 -36.47 1.92
N TRP A 344 14.88 -37.32 2.51
CA TRP A 344 14.61 -37.29 3.94
C TRP A 344 15.81 -37.80 4.76
N PRO A 345 16.14 -37.18 5.91
CA PRO A 345 15.59 -35.91 6.39
C PRO A 345 16.40 -34.69 5.90
N GLY A 346 17.54 -34.88 5.25
CA GLY A 346 18.61 -33.89 5.08
C GLY A 346 18.34 -32.85 3.97
N SER A 347 17.44 -33.13 3.02
CA SER A 347 17.14 -32.19 1.92
C SER A 347 15.63 -31.96 1.84
N TYR A 348 15.22 -30.72 2.01
CA TYR A 348 13.82 -30.28 2.05
C TYR A 348 13.67 -28.87 1.46
N SER A 349 12.47 -28.55 1.02
CA SER A 349 12.14 -27.22 0.50
C SER A 349 12.23 -26.18 1.62
N THR A 350 12.81 -25.01 1.30
CA THR A 350 13.05 -23.93 2.26
C THR A 350 12.70 -22.59 1.65
N PHE A 351 12.49 -21.58 2.49
CA PHE A 351 12.35 -20.20 2.05
C PHE A 351 13.72 -19.70 1.54
N PHE A 352 13.83 -19.49 0.22
CA PHE A 352 15.04 -19.02 -0.47
C PHE A 352 16.37 -19.71 -0.07
N GLY A 353 16.34 -21.00 0.24
CA GLY A 353 17.55 -21.76 0.62
C GLY A 353 17.95 -21.60 2.09
N ILE A 354 17.15 -20.91 2.91
CA ILE A 354 17.42 -20.72 4.35
C ILE A 354 17.01 -21.98 5.12
N GLY A 355 17.98 -22.78 5.54
CA GLY A 355 17.75 -24.09 6.16
C GLY A 355 16.98 -24.07 7.49
N SER A 356 16.93 -22.94 8.19
CA SER A 356 16.12 -22.74 9.40
C SER A 356 14.66 -22.39 9.12
N MET A 357 14.28 -22.20 7.85
CA MET A 357 12.93 -21.83 7.42
C MET A 357 12.36 -22.87 6.44
N PRO A 358 11.99 -24.10 6.93
CA PRO A 358 11.37 -25.11 6.10
C PRO A 358 10.03 -24.63 5.55
N LYS A 359 9.89 -24.75 4.22
CA LYS A 359 8.70 -24.29 3.49
C LYS A 359 7.53 -25.23 3.73
N LEU A 360 6.37 -24.66 4.03
CA LEU A 360 5.12 -25.42 4.15
C LEU A 360 4.65 -25.89 2.76
N ASP A 361 4.12 -27.11 2.71
CA ASP A 361 3.53 -27.72 1.52
C ASP A 361 2.00 -27.68 1.65
N TYR A 362 1.37 -26.86 0.85
CA TYR A 362 -0.08 -26.68 0.87
C TYR A 362 -0.85 -27.79 0.15
N GLY A 363 -0.21 -28.55 -0.74
CA GLY A 363 -0.81 -29.67 -1.44
C GLY A 363 -2.13 -29.31 -2.13
N ALA A 364 -3.04 -30.29 -2.23
CA ALA A 364 -4.37 -30.07 -2.79
C ALA A 364 -5.31 -29.38 -1.79
N SER A 365 -6.43 -28.82 -2.28
CA SER A 365 -7.51 -28.28 -1.45
C SER A 365 -7.97 -29.30 -0.39
N GLY A 366 -8.14 -28.80 0.84
CA GLY A 366 -8.49 -29.65 1.99
C GLY A 366 -7.33 -30.47 2.57
N SER A 367 -6.08 -30.23 2.16
CA SER A 367 -4.89 -30.84 2.77
C SER A 367 -4.79 -30.52 4.26
N ALA A 368 -3.98 -31.31 4.98
CA ALA A 368 -3.79 -31.09 6.41
C ALA A 368 -3.13 -29.72 6.68
N THR A 369 -2.20 -29.27 5.84
CA THR A 369 -1.57 -27.95 5.95
C THR A 369 -2.57 -26.81 5.75
N ARG A 370 -3.40 -26.86 4.68
CA ARG A 370 -4.46 -25.85 4.44
C ARG A 370 -5.43 -25.78 5.61
N ASN A 371 -5.86 -26.96 6.11
CA ASN A 371 -6.75 -27.04 7.26
C ASN A 371 -6.12 -26.45 8.53
N GLN A 372 -4.83 -26.67 8.76
CA GLN A 372 -4.11 -26.14 9.91
C GLN A 372 -3.92 -24.63 9.84
N ILE A 373 -3.62 -24.09 8.66
CA ILE A 373 -3.34 -22.66 8.50
C ILE A 373 -4.63 -21.85 8.42
N TYR A 374 -5.63 -22.25 7.62
CA TYR A 374 -6.86 -21.45 7.42
C TYR A 374 -8.17 -22.24 7.28
N GLY A 375 -8.13 -23.54 6.91
CA GLY A 375 -9.33 -24.24 6.41
C GLY A 375 -10.33 -24.67 7.48
N ASN A 376 -9.94 -24.82 8.73
CA ASN A 376 -10.79 -25.32 9.81
C ASN A 376 -11.04 -24.26 10.89
N ALA A 377 -12.15 -24.39 11.60
CA ALA A 377 -12.36 -23.68 12.86
C ALA A 377 -11.22 -24.02 13.84
N GLY A 378 -10.57 -22.98 14.40
CA GLY A 378 -9.35 -23.14 15.21
C GLY A 378 -8.05 -23.25 14.42
N SER A 379 -8.07 -23.09 13.09
CA SER A 379 -6.87 -22.86 12.28
C SER A 379 -6.14 -21.58 12.74
N VAL A 380 -4.88 -21.45 12.36
CA VAL A 380 -4.07 -20.30 12.76
C VAL A 380 -4.78 -18.98 12.40
N VAL A 381 -5.16 -18.82 11.14
CA VAL A 381 -5.80 -17.59 10.64
C VAL A 381 -7.08 -17.28 11.38
N GLN A 382 -7.96 -18.26 11.58
CA GLN A 382 -9.26 -18.03 12.21
C GLN A 382 -9.17 -17.82 13.72
N THR A 383 -8.20 -18.46 14.40
CA THR A 383 -8.03 -18.34 15.86
C THR A 383 -7.79 -16.88 16.29
N TRP A 384 -6.95 -16.15 15.59
CA TRP A 384 -6.60 -14.78 15.97
C TRP A 384 -7.66 -13.74 15.54
N LEU A 385 -8.42 -14.04 14.47
CA LEU A 385 -9.57 -13.22 14.05
C LEU A 385 -10.79 -13.41 14.95
N ALA A 386 -10.96 -14.61 15.51
CA ALA A 386 -12.12 -14.92 16.36
C ALA A 386 -11.92 -14.43 17.79
N PRO A 387 -13.01 -14.22 18.55
CA PRO A 387 -12.92 -14.05 20.00
C PRO A 387 -12.18 -15.23 20.65
N PRO A 388 -11.35 -14.99 21.69
CA PRO A 388 -11.28 -13.73 22.48
C PRO A 388 -10.27 -12.69 21.93
N TYR A 389 -9.62 -12.94 20.81
CA TYR A 389 -8.61 -12.03 20.26
C TYR A 389 -9.27 -10.93 19.41
N GLY A 390 -9.74 -11.26 18.20
CA GLY A 390 -10.43 -10.32 17.33
C GLY A 390 -9.49 -9.28 16.71
N ILE A 391 -8.37 -9.72 16.12
CA ILE A 391 -7.54 -8.83 15.27
C ILE A 391 -8.32 -8.39 14.06
N ASP A 392 -7.93 -7.25 13.46
CA ASP A 392 -8.67 -6.66 12.35
C ASP A 392 -8.11 -7.07 10.96
N GLY A 393 -7.07 -7.89 10.92
CA GLY A 393 -6.55 -8.41 9.65
C GLY A 393 -5.16 -9.01 9.70
N TRP A 394 -4.70 -9.39 8.52
CA TRP A 394 -3.41 -10.01 8.28
C TRP A 394 -2.60 -9.25 7.22
N ARG A 395 -1.32 -9.02 7.49
CA ARG A 395 -0.31 -8.85 6.46
C ARG A 395 0.29 -10.22 6.18
N LEU A 396 0.33 -10.65 4.94
CA LEU A 396 0.85 -11.96 4.54
C LEU A 396 2.29 -11.84 4.09
N ASP A 397 3.19 -12.48 4.84
CA ASP A 397 4.61 -12.61 4.50
C ASP A 397 4.79 -13.49 3.28
N ALA A 398 5.65 -13.07 2.33
CA ALA A 398 6.00 -13.83 1.12
C ALA A 398 4.77 -14.43 0.41
N ALA A 399 3.70 -13.64 0.30
CA ALA A 399 2.36 -14.10 -0.05
C ALA A 399 2.28 -14.86 -1.39
N GLN A 400 3.11 -14.50 -2.37
CA GLN A 400 3.14 -15.14 -3.68
C GLN A 400 3.86 -16.49 -3.72
N TYR A 401 4.47 -16.92 -2.61
CA TYR A 401 5.33 -18.12 -2.59
C TYR A 401 4.77 -19.29 -1.76
N LEU A 402 3.48 -19.28 -1.38
CA LEU A 402 2.92 -20.31 -0.49
C LEU A 402 2.90 -21.71 -1.11
N ASP A 403 2.65 -21.86 -2.41
CA ASP A 403 2.75 -23.14 -3.07
C ASP A 403 4.21 -23.61 -3.22
N ALA A 404 4.48 -24.85 -2.88
CA ALA A 404 5.83 -25.43 -2.98
C ALA A 404 6.37 -25.46 -4.42
N GLY A 405 5.49 -25.57 -5.43
CA GLY A 405 5.81 -25.53 -6.87
C GLY A 405 5.87 -24.12 -7.44
N GLY A 406 5.30 -23.12 -6.75
CA GLY A 406 5.22 -21.74 -7.23
C GLY A 406 6.54 -20.98 -7.01
N ASN A 407 7.03 -20.33 -8.07
CA ASN A 407 8.29 -19.58 -7.99
C ASN A 407 8.12 -18.08 -8.02
N ASN A 408 6.95 -17.56 -8.49
CA ASN A 408 6.79 -16.13 -8.78
C ASN A 408 5.36 -15.59 -8.58
N GLY A 409 4.48 -16.30 -7.92
CA GLY A 409 3.13 -15.82 -7.62
C GLY A 409 2.12 -15.85 -8.76
N SER A 410 2.51 -16.25 -9.95
CA SER A 410 1.59 -16.42 -11.10
C SER A 410 1.01 -17.85 -11.21
N ASP A 411 1.32 -18.70 -10.27
CA ASP A 411 0.87 -20.09 -10.24
C ASP A 411 -0.59 -20.19 -9.79
N ALA A 412 -1.41 -20.93 -10.54
CA ALA A 412 -2.83 -21.08 -10.26
C ALA A 412 -3.12 -21.69 -8.87
N THR A 413 -2.20 -22.50 -8.33
CA THR A 413 -2.34 -23.08 -6.98
C THR A 413 -2.17 -21.99 -5.91
N ASN A 414 -1.24 -21.04 -6.10
CA ASN A 414 -1.08 -19.90 -5.19
C ASN A 414 -2.34 -19.03 -5.18
N HIS A 415 -2.89 -18.70 -6.35
CA HIS A 415 -4.15 -17.96 -6.44
C HIS A 415 -5.29 -18.70 -5.74
N GLN A 416 -5.42 -20.02 -5.95
CA GLN A 416 -6.43 -20.82 -5.24
C GLN A 416 -6.24 -20.78 -3.71
N ILE A 417 -5.00 -20.89 -3.21
CA ILE A 417 -4.71 -20.79 -1.78
C ILE A 417 -5.16 -19.43 -1.23
N MET A 418 -4.89 -18.33 -1.94
CA MET A 418 -5.29 -16.99 -1.51
C MET A 418 -6.80 -16.79 -1.52
N GLN A 419 -7.52 -17.36 -2.50
CA GLN A 419 -8.98 -17.34 -2.56
C GLN A 419 -9.61 -18.12 -1.39
N GLU A 420 -9.06 -19.30 -1.08
CA GLU A 420 -9.49 -20.09 0.08
C GLU A 420 -9.19 -19.37 1.40
N LEU A 421 -7.98 -18.75 1.52
CA LEU A 421 -7.59 -17.97 2.69
C LEU A 421 -8.50 -16.76 2.87
N ARG A 422 -8.79 -16.00 1.80
CA ARG A 422 -9.75 -14.90 1.85
C ARG A 422 -11.11 -15.39 2.33
N THR A 423 -11.61 -16.49 1.77
CA THR A 423 -12.89 -17.08 2.19
C THR A 423 -12.90 -17.39 3.69
N ALA A 424 -11.81 -17.96 4.20
CA ALA A 424 -11.66 -18.27 5.62
C ALA A 424 -11.64 -17.00 6.49
N VAL A 425 -10.87 -15.99 6.12
CA VAL A 425 -10.79 -14.68 6.82
C VAL A 425 -12.16 -14.02 6.85
N LYS A 426 -12.78 -13.83 5.67
CA LYS A 426 -14.05 -13.11 5.54
C LYS A 426 -15.25 -13.86 6.16
N SER A 427 -15.13 -15.18 6.37
CA SER A 427 -16.14 -15.96 7.10
C SER A 427 -16.15 -15.70 8.60
N VAL A 428 -15.00 -15.31 9.18
CA VAL A 428 -14.88 -14.94 10.60
C VAL A 428 -15.23 -13.48 10.82
N ASP A 429 -14.61 -12.60 10.03
CA ASP A 429 -14.90 -11.17 10.01
C ASP A 429 -14.83 -10.63 8.58
N SER A 430 -15.99 -10.28 8.03
CA SER A 430 -16.10 -9.73 6.66
C SER A 430 -15.37 -8.38 6.51
N ASN A 431 -15.10 -7.67 7.61
CA ASN A 431 -14.41 -6.40 7.65
C ASN A 431 -12.90 -6.51 7.97
N ALA A 432 -12.39 -7.72 8.18
CA ALA A 432 -10.95 -7.93 8.35
C ALA A 432 -10.21 -7.71 7.02
N THR A 433 -9.02 -7.08 7.08
CA THR A 433 -8.19 -6.84 5.89
C THR A 433 -7.21 -7.97 5.62
N ILE A 434 -6.84 -8.12 4.34
CA ILE A 434 -5.74 -8.97 3.87
C ILE A 434 -4.82 -8.10 3.03
N VAL A 435 -3.59 -7.88 3.51
CA VAL A 435 -2.54 -7.13 2.81
C VAL A 435 -1.44 -8.10 2.39
N GLY A 436 -1.23 -8.30 1.10
CA GLY A 436 -0.17 -9.16 0.58
C GLY A 436 1.19 -8.44 0.57
N GLU A 437 2.27 -9.13 0.98
CA GLU A 437 3.60 -8.65 0.63
C GLU A 437 3.91 -9.05 -0.82
N TYR A 438 4.10 -8.04 -1.67
CA TYR A 438 4.53 -8.24 -3.05
C TYR A 438 5.36 -7.05 -3.54
N TRP A 439 6.55 -7.32 -4.09
CA TRP A 439 7.50 -6.28 -4.46
C TRP A 439 7.31 -5.75 -5.89
N GLY A 440 6.65 -6.51 -6.73
CA GLY A 440 6.39 -6.18 -8.11
C GLY A 440 4.99 -5.63 -8.36
N ASP A 441 4.50 -5.83 -9.56
CA ASP A 441 3.13 -5.52 -9.94
C ASP A 441 2.16 -6.56 -9.35
N ALA A 442 1.35 -6.13 -8.39
CA ALA A 442 0.41 -6.97 -7.65
C ALA A 442 -0.97 -7.08 -8.32
N SER A 443 -1.15 -6.53 -9.52
CA SER A 443 -2.47 -6.45 -10.19
C SER A 443 -3.15 -7.81 -10.30
N SER A 444 -2.42 -8.87 -10.68
CA SER A 444 -2.97 -10.22 -10.82
C SER A 444 -3.53 -10.83 -9.52
N TRP A 445 -3.20 -10.27 -8.35
CA TRP A 445 -3.71 -10.67 -7.04
C TRP A 445 -4.89 -9.81 -6.57
N LEU A 446 -5.18 -8.72 -7.30
CA LEU A 446 -6.03 -7.64 -6.84
C LEU A 446 -7.13 -7.25 -7.85
N ASP A 447 -7.02 -7.66 -9.12
CA ASP A 447 -7.90 -7.23 -10.21
C ASP A 447 -9.27 -7.91 -10.22
N ASP A 448 -9.41 -9.02 -9.51
CA ASP A 448 -10.63 -9.82 -9.53
C ASP A 448 -11.46 -9.78 -8.23
N GLY A 449 -10.92 -9.18 -7.16
CA GLY A 449 -11.58 -9.07 -5.86
C GLY A 449 -11.71 -10.40 -5.09
N ALA A 450 -11.00 -11.45 -5.51
CA ALA A 450 -11.14 -12.78 -4.93
C ALA A 450 -10.04 -13.13 -3.92
N GLU A 451 -8.99 -12.31 -3.78
CA GLU A 451 -7.79 -12.66 -3.03
C GLU A 451 -7.45 -11.63 -1.95
N TRP A 452 -6.57 -10.66 -2.20
CA TRP A 452 -6.20 -9.65 -1.21
C TRP A 452 -7.12 -8.43 -1.27
N ASP A 453 -7.15 -7.65 -0.18
CA ASP A 453 -7.81 -6.33 -0.16
C ASP A 453 -6.85 -5.22 -0.59
N GLY A 454 -5.56 -5.45 -0.48
CA GLY A 454 -4.48 -4.55 -0.87
C GLY A 454 -3.13 -5.24 -0.78
N ALA A 455 -2.05 -4.54 -1.12
CA ALA A 455 -0.69 -5.03 -1.00
C ALA A 455 0.24 -3.96 -0.43
N MET A 456 1.42 -4.39 0.03
CA MET A 456 2.53 -3.48 0.33
C MET A 456 2.98 -2.84 -0.98
N ASN A 457 2.79 -1.52 -1.09
CA ASN A 457 2.88 -0.79 -2.36
C ASN A 457 4.32 -0.42 -2.75
N TYR A 458 5.19 -1.44 -2.83
CA TYR A 458 6.57 -1.24 -3.28
C TYR A 458 6.63 -0.64 -4.69
N ASN A 459 5.97 -1.29 -5.65
CA ASN A 459 6.02 -0.89 -7.06
C ASN A 459 5.23 0.39 -7.35
N GLY A 460 4.06 0.58 -6.72
CA GLY A 460 3.18 1.70 -7.02
C GLY A 460 3.42 2.95 -6.17
N PHE A 461 4.34 2.92 -5.17
CA PHE A 461 4.63 4.08 -4.34
C PHE A 461 6.07 4.12 -3.83
N THR A 462 6.53 3.10 -3.09
CA THR A 462 7.83 3.16 -2.36
C THR A 462 9.00 3.36 -3.31
N GLN A 463 9.07 2.59 -4.38
CA GLN A 463 10.14 2.66 -5.36
C GLN A 463 10.11 3.97 -6.15
N PRO A 464 9.01 4.36 -6.83
CA PRO A 464 9.00 5.61 -7.59
C PRO A 464 9.21 6.86 -6.70
N ALA A 465 8.69 6.87 -5.47
CA ALA A 465 8.95 7.97 -4.53
C ALA A 465 10.44 8.07 -4.14
N SER A 466 11.11 6.92 -3.91
CA SER A 466 12.54 6.89 -3.61
C SER A 466 13.40 7.34 -4.80
N GLU A 467 13.10 6.86 -5.99
CA GLU A 467 13.84 7.21 -7.21
C GLU A 467 13.69 8.69 -7.56
N TRP A 468 12.49 9.25 -7.39
CA TRP A 468 12.26 10.67 -7.65
C TRP A 468 12.88 11.57 -6.58
N ILE A 469 12.60 11.32 -5.28
CA ILE A 469 13.01 12.23 -4.20
C ILE A 469 14.47 12.03 -3.80
N CYS A 470 14.91 10.77 -3.65
CA CYS A 470 16.24 10.47 -3.14
C CYS A 470 17.29 10.24 -4.25
N GLY A 471 16.86 9.95 -5.47
CA GLY A 471 17.75 9.61 -6.58
C GLY A 471 18.32 8.19 -6.50
N VAL A 472 17.68 7.30 -5.73
CA VAL A 472 18.08 5.90 -5.55
C VAL A 472 16.88 4.98 -5.46
N ASP A 473 17.06 3.73 -5.89
CA ASP A 473 16.05 2.69 -5.67
C ASP A 473 15.99 2.24 -4.19
N GLU A 474 15.10 1.31 -3.87
CA GLU A 474 14.92 0.77 -2.51
C GLU A 474 16.15 -0.01 -1.99
N SER A 475 17.04 -0.42 -2.89
CA SER A 475 18.33 -1.09 -2.58
C SER A 475 19.49 -0.11 -2.44
N GLY A 476 19.27 1.18 -2.71
CA GLY A 476 20.28 2.24 -2.65
C GLY A 476 21.13 2.36 -3.92
N ASN A 477 20.75 1.72 -5.04
CA ASN A 477 21.42 1.95 -6.31
C ASN A 477 20.95 3.27 -6.94
N SER A 478 21.85 3.94 -7.65
CA SER A 478 21.52 5.19 -8.34
C SER A 478 20.40 4.98 -9.36
N ALA A 479 19.31 5.69 -9.17
CA ALA A 479 18.13 5.72 -10.03
C ALA A 479 17.43 7.08 -9.84
N SER A 480 16.91 7.66 -10.91
CA SER A 480 16.21 8.94 -10.81
C SER A 480 15.06 8.99 -11.82
N LEU A 481 14.00 9.67 -11.44
CA LEU A 481 12.83 9.93 -12.29
C LEU A 481 12.63 11.42 -12.47
N THR A 482 12.16 11.83 -13.64
CA THR A 482 11.55 13.16 -13.81
C THR A 482 10.10 13.14 -13.33
N PRO A 483 9.46 14.28 -13.04
CA PRO A 483 8.04 14.35 -12.70
C PRO A 483 7.12 13.64 -13.70
N THR A 484 7.40 13.77 -15.00
CA THR A 484 6.65 13.05 -16.04
C THR A 484 6.84 11.54 -15.96
N GLN A 485 8.05 11.05 -15.69
CA GLN A 485 8.30 9.62 -15.52
C GLN A 485 7.66 9.08 -14.26
N LEU A 486 7.71 9.85 -13.15
CA LEU A 486 7.03 9.54 -11.91
C LEU A 486 5.52 9.38 -12.14
N ASP A 487 4.88 10.39 -12.77
CA ASP A 487 3.44 10.36 -13.04
C ASP A 487 3.03 9.17 -13.91
N ASN A 488 3.78 8.89 -14.98
CA ASN A 488 3.53 7.74 -15.84
C ASN A 488 3.63 6.40 -15.10
N TRP A 489 4.61 6.24 -14.20
CA TRP A 489 4.74 5.04 -13.39
C TRP A 489 3.56 4.88 -12.43
N LEU A 490 3.26 5.94 -11.67
CA LEU A 490 2.16 5.98 -10.72
C LEU A 490 0.80 5.78 -11.40
N HIS A 491 0.61 6.34 -12.59
CA HIS A 491 -0.60 6.15 -13.39
C HIS A 491 -0.74 4.71 -13.84
N GLY A 492 0.31 4.12 -14.43
CA GLY A 492 0.30 2.73 -14.90
C GLY A 492 -0.09 1.75 -13.79
N THR A 493 0.53 1.87 -12.61
CA THR A 493 0.21 0.98 -11.49
C THR A 493 -1.21 1.18 -10.94
N ARG A 494 -1.78 2.40 -10.99
CA ARG A 494 -3.18 2.62 -10.59
C ARG A 494 -4.15 2.07 -11.63
N ALA A 495 -3.85 2.24 -12.91
CA ALA A 495 -4.74 1.84 -14.01
C ALA A 495 -5.04 0.33 -14.02
N ASP A 496 -4.14 -0.48 -13.47
CA ASP A 496 -4.28 -1.93 -13.41
C ASP A 496 -5.04 -2.43 -12.16
N LEU A 497 -5.55 -1.50 -11.31
CA LEU A 497 -6.21 -1.82 -10.05
C LEU A 497 -7.63 -1.26 -9.97
N PRO A 498 -8.60 -2.03 -9.42
CA PRO A 498 -9.90 -1.47 -9.02
C PRO A 498 -9.74 -0.29 -8.07
N VAL A 499 -10.63 0.71 -8.14
CA VAL A 499 -10.50 1.94 -7.33
C VAL A 499 -10.48 1.66 -5.83
N ASP A 500 -11.26 0.68 -5.37
CA ASP A 500 -11.30 0.30 -3.96
C ASP A 500 -9.97 -0.27 -3.47
N VAL A 501 -9.30 -1.04 -4.32
CA VAL A 501 -7.96 -1.57 -4.06
C VAL A 501 -6.91 -0.47 -4.08
N GLN A 502 -6.98 0.47 -5.04
CA GLN A 502 -6.07 1.62 -5.06
C GLN A 502 -6.05 2.36 -3.71
N GLN A 503 -7.23 2.45 -3.05
CA GLN A 503 -7.40 3.15 -1.77
C GLN A 503 -6.89 2.35 -0.56
N THR A 504 -6.66 1.06 -0.68
CA THR A 504 -6.17 0.16 0.38
C THR A 504 -4.74 -0.34 0.17
N MET A 505 -4.08 0.03 -0.94
CA MET A 505 -2.65 -0.19 -1.12
C MET A 505 -1.87 0.53 -0.02
N THR A 506 -0.97 -0.17 0.69
CA THR A 506 -0.23 0.43 1.81
C THR A 506 1.00 1.16 1.31
N ASN A 507 0.96 2.50 1.35
CA ASN A 507 2.03 3.38 0.89
C ASN A 507 3.02 3.66 2.02
N PHE A 508 4.25 3.20 1.90
CA PHE A 508 5.30 3.43 2.89
C PHE A 508 6.57 3.99 2.23
N LEU A 509 7.32 4.79 2.97
CA LEU A 509 8.62 5.32 2.53
C LEU A 509 9.74 4.31 2.77
N GLY A 510 9.65 3.53 3.82
CA GLY A 510 10.57 2.47 4.18
C GLY A 510 9.90 1.40 5.03
N SER A 511 10.54 0.23 5.18
CA SER A 511 10.05 -0.88 5.99
C SER A 511 11.21 -1.57 6.73
N HIS A 512 10.90 -2.63 7.47
CA HIS A 512 11.90 -3.46 8.12
C HIS A 512 12.79 -4.26 7.13
N ASP A 513 12.46 -4.28 5.84
CA ASP A 513 13.17 -4.98 4.76
C ASP A 513 13.99 -4.06 3.85
N THR A 514 13.83 -2.74 3.99
CA THR A 514 14.53 -1.75 3.18
C THR A 514 15.43 -0.87 4.05
N SER A 515 16.45 -0.25 3.46
CA SER A 515 17.13 0.88 4.10
C SER A 515 16.13 1.98 4.42
N ARG A 516 16.32 2.70 5.53
CA ARG A 516 15.46 3.82 5.92
C ARG A 516 15.42 4.89 4.83
N PHE A 517 14.27 5.49 4.61
CA PHE A 517 14.09 6.53 3.60
C PHE A 517 15.03 7.72 3.82
N ALA A 518 15.17 8.19 5.07
CA ALA A 518 16.11 9.26 5.41
C ALA A 518 17.56 8.90 5.05
N THR A 519 17.98 7.64 5.19
CA THR A 519 19.31 7.16 4.77
C THR A 519 19.47 7.16 3.26
N ARG A 520 18.46 6.67 2.52
CA ARG A 520 18.44 6.68 1.07
C ARG A 520 18.53 8.11 0.50
N CYS A 521 17.90 9.06 1.17
CA CYS A 521 17.98 10.49 0.85
C CYS A 521 19.26 11.20 1.36
N GLY A 522 20.28 10.45 1.80
CA GLY A 522 21.55 11.02 2.24
C GLY A 522 21.48 11.76 3.58
N GLY A 523 20.43 11.57 4.38
CA GLY A 523 20.19 12.26 5.65
C GLY A 523 19.58 13.66 5.48
N ASP A 524 19.16 14.03 4.27
CA ASP A 524 18.49 15.30 4.02
C ASP A 524 17.06 15.27 4.58
N ILE A 525 16.83 16.02 5.66
CA ILE A 525 15.54 16.06 6.34
C ILE A 525 14.44 16.69 5.48
N TRP A 526 14.77 17.61 4.58
CA TRP A 526 13.80 18.24 3.69
C TRP A 526 13.23 17.24 2.68
N LYS A 527 14.07 16.34 2.16
CA LYS A 527 13.62 15.22 1.33
C LYS A 527 12.70 14.29 2.10
N THR A 528 12.95 14.09 3.39
CA THR A 528 12.03 13.32 4.27
C THR A 528 10.69 14.04 4.41
N TYR A 529 10.68 15.36 4.56
CA TYR A 529 9.43 16.15 4.60
C TYR A 529 8.64 16.02 3.30
N LEU A 530 9.32 16.15 2.15
CA LEU A 530 8.68 15.96 0.84
C LEU A 530 8.07 14.56 0.71
N GLY A 531 8.79 13.52 1.13
CA GLY A 531 8.30 12.15 1.16
C GLY A 531 7.04 11.98 2.03
N LEU A 532 7.04 12.56 3.24
CA LEU A 532 5.89 12.53 4.15
C LEU A 532 4.66 13.27 3.57
N ILE A 533 4.87 14.44 2.93
CA ILE A 533 3.78 15.18 2.27
C ILE A 533 3.19 14.32 1.14
N PHE A 534 4.05 13.74 0.30
CA PHE A 534 3.62 12.88 -0.79
C PHE A 534 2.85 11.65 -0.26
N GLN A 535 3.40 10.95 0.73
CA GLN A 535 2.78 9.75 1.33
C GLN A 535 1.37 10.03 1.87
N MET A 536 1.18 11.15 2.57
CA MET A 536 -0.09 11.47 3.24
C MET A 536 -1.17 12.01 2.30
N THR A 537 -0.78 12.47 1.11
CA THR A 537 -1.71 13.09 0.14
C THR A 537 -2.01 12.23 -1.08
N TYR A 538 -1.18 11.21 -1.34
CA TYR A 538 -1.36 10.29 -2.47
C TYR A 538 -2.49 9.27 -2.20
N VAL A 539 -2.94 8.56 -3.25
CA VAL A 539 -3.98 7.51 -3.17
C VAL A 539 -3.43 6.29 -2.46
N GLY A 540 -4.17 5.72 -1.52
CA GLY A 540 -3.80 4.53 -0.73
C GLY A 540 -3.79 4.81 0.77
N THR A 541 -3.47 3.79 1.57
CA THR A 541 -3.32 3.84 3.03
C THR A 541 -1.88 4.22 3.38
N PRO A 542 -1.60 5.44 3.90
CA PRO A 542 -0.25 5.78 4.34
C PRO A 542 0.21 4.86 5.47
N THR A 543 1.43 4.37 5.39
CA THR A 543 2.02 3.47 6.37
C THR A 543 3.35 4.03 6.87
N ILE A 544 3.39 4.45 8.12
CA ILE A 544 4.59 4.97 8.79
C ILE A 544 5.34 3.80 9.40
N TYR A 545 6.56 3.51 8.96
CA TYR A 545 7.44 2.59 9.67
C TYR A 545 8.02 3.31 10.89
N TYR A 546 7.96 2.69 12.08
CA TYR A 546 8.37 3.34 13.34
C TYR A 546 9.70 4.10 13.20
N GLY A 547 9.73 5.35 13.58
CA GLY A 547 10.89 6.23 13.48
C GLY A 547 10.98 7.06 12.19
N ASP A 548 10.27 6.72 11.11
CA ASP A 548 10.27 7.51 9.88
C ASP A 548 9.66 8.89 10.12
N GLU A 549 8.73 9.01 11.08
CA GLU A 549 8.10 10.26 11.48
C GLU A 549 9.05 11.29 12.08
N TYR A 550 10.25 10.90 12.48
CA TYR A 550 11.29 11.84 12.89
C TYR A 550 12.58 11.75 12.06
N GLY A 551 12.54 11.03 10.93
CA GLY A 551 13.68 10.88 10.04
C GLY A 551 14.76 9.93 10.56
N MET A 552 14.38 8.84 11.24
CA MET A 552 15.32 7.81 11.69
C MET A 552 16.15 7.30 10.51
N GLN A 553 17.48 7.26 10.69
CA GLN A 553 18.40 6.69 9.72
C GLN A 553 18.73 5.23 10.05
N GLY A 554 19.13 4.48 9.04
CA GLY A 554 19.62 3.11 9.13
C GLY A 554 19.78 2.51 7.74
N GLY A 555 20.88 1.79 7.52
CA GLY A 555 21.15 1.07 6.28
C GLY A 555 20.32 -0.20 6.15
N ALA A 556 20.86 -1.22 5.48
CA ALA A 556 20.21 -2.52 5.37
C ALA A 556 20.14 -3.23 6.74
N ASP A 557 19.28 -4.25 6.84
CA ASP A 557 19.16 -5.12 8.02
C ASP A 557 20.56 -5.56 8.55
N PRO A 558 20.82 -5.42 9.86
CA PRO A 558 19.91 -5.02 10.95
C PRO A 558 19.86 -3.50 11.22
N ASP A 559 20.57 -2.66 10.48
CA ASP A 559 20.74 -1.23 10.80
C ASP A 559 19.43 -0.41 10.59
N ASN A 560 18.55 -0.83 9.70
CA ASN A 560 17.21 -0.25 9.53
C ASN A 560 16.26 -0.57 10.70
N ARG A 561 16.66 -1.47 11.63
CA ARG A 561 15.88 -1.93 12.80
C ARG A 561 16.50 -1.43 14.10
N ARG A 562 17.00 -0.17 14.13
CA ARG A 562 17.50 0.48 15.35
C ARG A 562 16.37 0.65 16.36
N THR A 563 16.71 0.69 17.65
CA THR A 563 15.74 1.01 18.70
C THR A 563 15.19 2.41 18.53
N PHE A 564 13.90 2.56 18.83
CA PHE A 564 13.21 3.86 18.75
C PHE A 564 13.81 4.85 19.74
N ASP A 565 14.15 6.05 19.29
CA ASP A 565 14.62 7.14 20.14
C ASP A 565 13.44 7.98 20.66
N TRP A 566 12.96 7.63 21.83
CA TRP A 566 11.81 8.29 22.47
C TRP A 566 12.06 9.76 22.81
N SER A 567 13.30 10.23 22.80
CA SER A 567 13.60 11.67 22.96
C SER A 567 13.18 12.49 21.74
N GLN A 568 13.07 11.85 20.57
CA GLN A 568 12.60 12.48 19.33
C GLN A 568 11.07 12.49 19.20
N ALA A 569 10.35 11.65 19.95
CA ALA A 569 8.91 11.45 19.86
C ALA A 569 8.10 12.60 20.49
N THR A 570 8.40 13.81 20.11
CA THR A 570 7.74 15.03 20.64
C THR A 570 7.39 15.97 19.49
N THR A 571 6.33 16.76 19.68
CA THR A 571 5.96 17.81 18.71
C THR A 571 6.97 18.98 18.67
N GLY A 572 7.97 18.99 19.54
CA GLY A 572 9.14 19.85 19.43
C GLY A 572 10.09 19.43 18.29
N ASN A 573 10.02 18.18 17.84
CA ASN A 573 10.68 17.72 16.63
C ASN A 573 9.84 18.14 15.41
N ALA A 574 10.43 18.87 14.46
CA ALA A 574 9.72 19.42 13.31
C ALA A 574 9.12 18.35 12.40
N ALA A 575 9.80 17.19 12.24
CA ALA A 575 9.28 16.09 11.42
C ALA A 575 8.05 15.44 12.07
N VAL A 576 8.08 15.23 13.40
CA VAL A 576 6.91 14.71 14.16
C VAL A 576 5.75 15.69 14.08
N ALA A 577 6.02 17.01 14.24
CA ALA A 577 4.99 18.03 14.12
C ALA A 577 4.38 18.08 12.72
N LEU A 578 5.20 17.96 11.67
CA LEU A 578 4.73 17.86 10.27
C LEU A 578 3.89 16.61 10.07
N THR A 579 4.35 15.45 10.54
CA THR A 579 3.60 14.18 10.44
C THR A 579 2.23 14.30 11.10
N GLN A 580 2.18 14.84 12.33
CA GLN A 580 0.92 15.10 13.03
C GLN A 580 -0.01 16.03 12.23
N GLN A 581 0.54 17.12 11.66
CA GLN A 581 -0.22 18.05 10.83
C GLN A 581 -0.79 17.36 9.58
N LEU A 582 0.03 16.58 8.90
CA LEU A 582 -0.37 15.85 7.67
C LEU A 582 -1.45 14.80 7.94
N VAL A 583 -1.31 14.03 9.02
CA VAL A 583 -2.34 13.05 9.43
C VAL A 583 -3.66 13.78 9.76
N ARG A 584 -3.60 14.91 10.49
CA ARG A 584 -4.77 15.72 10.76
C ARG A 584 -5.42 16.24 9.48
N ILE A 585 -4.64 16.78 8.53
CA ILE A 585 -5.13 17.26 7.22
C ILE A 585 -5.82 16.11 6.48
N ARG A 586 -5.19 14.92 6.40
CA ARG A 586 -5.80 13.77 5.75
C ARG A 586 -7.13 13.36 6.39
N ASN A 587 -7.20 13.37 7.73
CA ASN A 587 -8.43 13.02 8.46
C ASN A 587 -9.54 14.07 8.29
N GLU A 588 -9.19 15.34 8.15
CA GLU A 588 -10.12 16.45 7.98
C GLU A 588 -10.70 16.52 6.55
N TYR A 589 -9.91 16.12 5.54
CA TYR A 589 -10.28 16.22 4.13
C TYR A 589 -10.54 14.84 3.50
N PRO A 590 -11.80 14.36 3.38
CA PRO A 590 -12.13 13.06 2.79
C PRO A 590 -11.57 12.86 1.38
N ALA A 591 -11.45 13.92 0.59
CA ALA A 591 -10.88 13.85 -0.75
C ALA A 591 -9.46 13.26 -0.77
N LEU A 592 -8.64 13.45 0.28
CA LEU A 592 -7.31 12.86 0.39
C LEU A 592 -7.35 11.34 0.65
N ARG A 593 -8.48 10.81 1.14
CA ARG A 593 -8.67 9.39 1.44
C ARG A 593 -9.28 8.65 0.25
N THR A 594 -10.48 9.03 -0.15
CA THR A 594 -11.30 8.33 -1.16
C THR A 594 -11.71 9.20 -2.34
N GLY A 595 -11.21 10.43 -2.44
CA GLY A 595 -11.53 11.33 -3.56
C GLY A 595 -10.84 10.93 -4.87
N SER A 596 -11.31 11.52 -5.94
CA SER A 596 -10.72 11.46 -7.28
C SER A 596 -9.26 11.91 -7.28
N PHE A 597 -8.49 11.40 -8.23
CA PHE A 597 -7.10 11.78 -8.47
C PHE A 597 -6.93 12.31 -9.89
N MET A 598 -6.27 13.45 -10.05
CA MET A 598 -5.97 14.01 -11.37
C MET A 598 -4.58 14.65 -11.36
N THR A 599 -3.72 14.31 -12.31
CA THR A 599 -2.46 15.02 -12.53
C THR A 599 -2.75 16.42 -13.05
N LEU A 600 -2.15 17.43 -12.43
CA LEU A 600 -2.33 18.86 -12.79
C LEU A 600 -1.11 19.42 -13.53
N LEU A 601 0.09 19.03 -13.11
CA LEU A 601 1.34 19.54 -13.68
C LEU A 601 2.47 18.55 -13.51
N THR A 602 3.21 18.30 -14.58
CA THR A 602 4.55 17.71 -14.56
C THR A 602 5.51 18.69 -15.23
N ASP A 603 6.44 19.25 -14.47
CA ASP A 603 7.47 20.15 -15.01
C ASP A 603 8.85 19.53 -14.81
N ASP A 604 9.33 18.84 -15.83
CA ASP A 604 10.65 18.17 -15.81
C ASP A 604 11.84 19.16 -15.75
N THR A 605 11.61 20.44 -16.07
CA THR A 605 12.66 21.46 -16.03
C THR A 605 12.91 21.98 -14.63
N HIS A 606 11.83 22.16 -13.86
CA HIS A 606 11.88 22.68 -12.49
C HIS A 606 11.58 21.59 -11.45
N ASP A 607 11.55 20.32 -11.85
CA ASP A 607 11.29 19.16 -11.00
C ASP A 607 10.04 19.32 -10.10
N ILE A 608 8.91 19.77 -10.72
CA ILE A 608 7.64 19.99 -10.03
C ILE A 608 6.64 18.93 -10.43
N TYR A 609 6.02 18.31 -9.43
CA TYR A 609 4.88 17.41 -9.60
C TYR A 609 3.67 17.97 -8.86
N ALA A 610 2.54 18.17 -9.56
CA ALA A 610 1.30 18.61 -8.93
C ALA A 610 0.11 17.75 -9.37
N TYR A 611 -0.77 17.45 -8.40
CA TYR A 611 -1.98 16.68 -8.63
C TYR A 611 -3.15 17.18 -7.79
N GLY A 612 -4.36 16.85 -8.25
CA GLY A 612 -5.61 17.14 -7.58
C GLY A 612 -6.16 15.93 -6.83
N ARG A 613 -6.73 16.19 -5.65
CA ARG A 613 -7.59 15.27 -4.90
C ARG A 613 -8.92 15.95 -4.65
N PHE A 614 -10.01 15.36 -5.08
CA PHE A 614 -11.30 16.07 -5.02
C PHE A 614 -12.50 15.12 -4.89
N ASP A 615 -13.54 15.62 -4.24
CA ASP A 615 -14.82 14.96 -4.05
C ASP A 615 -15.96 16.00 -4.15
N GLN A 616 -17.15 15.67 -3.66
CA GLN A 616 -18.28 16.61 -3.67
C GLN A 616 -18.04 17.84 -2.80
N GLY A 617 -17.30 17.70 -1.70
CA GLY A 617 -17.11 18.73 -0.68
C GLY A 617 -15.76 19.44 -0.72
N ASN A 618 -14.76 18.84 -1.34
CA ASN A 618 -13.36 19.29 -1.25
C ASN A 618 -12.71 19.38 -2.63
N ARG A 619 -11.89 20.40 -2.80
CA ARG A 619 -10.98 20.58 -3.94
C ARG A 619 -9.60 20.86 -3.40
N ILE A 620 -8.65 19.96 -3.63
CA ILE A 620 -7.31 20.04 -3.09
C ILE A 620 -6.31 19.91 -4.24
N ALA A 621 -5.41 20.87 -4.39
CA ALA A 621 -4.25 20.75 -5.25
C ALA A 621 -3.00 20.57 -4.38
N VAL A 622 -2.27 19.49 -4.61
CA VAL A 622 -0.99 19.21 -3.96
C VAL A 622 0.11 19.58 -4.95
N VAL A 623 1.09 20.34 -4.49
CA VAL A 623 2.24 20.78 -5.28
C VAL A 623 3.50 20.33 -4.58
N LEU A 624 4.35 19.56 -5.25
CA LEU A 624 5.58 19.00 -4.72
C LEU A 624 6.77 19.54 -5.53
N ASN A 625 7.78 20.02 -4.82
CA ASN A 625 9.02 20.56 -5.39
C ASN A 625 10.19 19.60 -5.10
N GLY A 626 10.67 18.88 -6.11
CA GLY A 626 11.81 17.95 -6.02
C GLY A 626 13.18 18.65 -6.04
N THR A 627 13.25 19.95 -6.41
CA THR A 627 14.53 20.67 -6.41
C THR A 627 14.99 21.07 -5.01
N GLY A 628 16.27 21.39 -4.85
CA GLY A 628 16.81 21.96 -3.60
C GLY A 628 16.60 23.47 -3.45
N SER A 629 15.89 24.13 -4.37
CA SER A 629 15.65 25.57 -4.38
C SER A 629 14.17 25.92 -4.34
N THR A 630 13.84 27.12 -3.91
CA THR A 630 12.48 27.64 -3.98
C THR A 630 12.09 27.89 -5.44
N GLU A 631 10.95 27.33 -5.88
CA GLU A 631 10.42 27.50 -7.22
C GLU A 631 9.09 28.28 -7.19
N THR A 632 8.86 29.08 -8.24
CA THR A 632 7.56 29.72 -8.46
C THR A 632 6.73 28.90 -9.42
N VAL A 633 5.65 28.32 -8.92
CA VAL A 633 4.82 27.37 -9.65
C VAL A 633 3.45 27.98 -9.97
N THR A 634 2.97 27.76 -11.20
CA THR A 634 1.61 28.11 -11.61
C THR A 634 0.82 26.83 -11.87
N VAL A 635 -0.18 26.55 -11.04
CA VAL A 635 -0.96 25.31 -11.05
C VAL A 635 -2.33 25.56 -11.69
N PRO A 636 -2.76 24.74 -12.67
CA PRO A 636 -4.06 24.88 -13.35
C PRO A 636 -5.22 24.30 -12.51
N VAL A 637 -5.63 25.03 -11.48
CA VAL A 637 -6.67 24.60 -10.55
C VAL A 637 -8.09 24.63 -11.15
N TYR A 638 -8.27 25.21 -12.34
CA TYR A 638 -9.54 25.13 -13.09
C TYR A 638 -9.90 23.66 -13.44
N GLU A 639 -8.90 22.79 -13.57
CA GLU A 639 -9.08 21.36 -13.79
C GLU A 639 -9.85 20.69 -12.63
N LEU A 640 -9.74 21.23 -11.43
CA LEU A 640 -10.51 20.83 -10.25
C LEU A 640 -11.82 21.58 -10.08
N SER A 641 -12.26 22.33 -11.11
CA SER A 641 -13.43 23.21 -11.05
C SER A 641 -13.36 24.31 -9.97
N MET A 642 -12.15 24.76 -9.59
CA MET A 642 -11.99 25.92 -8.74
C MET A 642 -12.26 27.20 -9.52
N THR A 643 -13.12 28.08 -8.98
CA THR A 643 -13.61 29.23 -9.71
C THR A 643 -12.71 30.47 -9.58
N ASN A 644 -12.63 31.27 -10.66
CA ASN A 644 -11.91 32.54 -10.64
C ASN A 644 -12.43 33.48 -9.53
N GLY A 645 -11.49 34.12 -8.83
CA GLY A 645 -11.76 35.03 -7.72
C GLY A 645 -11.97 34.33 -6.37
N SER A 646 -12.09 32.99 -6.34
CA SER A 646 -12.12 32.25 -5.09
C SER A 646 -10.75 32.22 -4.41
N GLN A 647 -10.75 32.00 -3.11
CA GLN A 647 -9.51 31.83 -2.34
C GLN A 647 -9.27 30.36 -2.06
N VAL A 648 -8.00 29.95 -2.15
CA VAL A 648 -7.50 28.68 -1.67
C VAL A 648 -6.51 28.92 -0.53
N THR A 649 -6.48 28.00 0.42
CA THR A 649 -5.59 28.10 1.59
C THR A 649 -4.57 26.96 1.51
N ASP A 650 -3.29 27.27 1.63
CA ASP A 650 -2.27 26.24 1.87
C ASP A 650 -2.39 25.74 3.30
N LEU A 651 -2.71 24.47 3.46
CA LEU A 651 -3.00 23.84 4.76
C LEU A 651 -1.73 23.62 5.61
N LEU A 652 -0.54 23.70 4.99
CA LEU A 652 0.73 23.58 5.72
C LEU A 652 1.14 24.89 6.36
N THR A 653 0.95 26.02 5.67
CA THR A 653 1.42 27.35 6.10
C THR A 653 0.31 28.29 6.55
N GLY A 654 -0.94 28.02 6.16
CA GLY A 654 -2.08 28.94 6.34
C GLY A 654 -2.13 30.09 5.35
N SER A 655 -1.20 30.15 4.40
CA SER A 655 -1.15 31.18 3.36
C SER A 655 -2.35 31.08 2.43
N LYS A 656 -2.85 32.26 1.98
CA LYS A 656 -4.01 32.33 1.09
C LYS A 656 -3.64 32.85 -0.29
N TYR A 657 -4.18 32.21 -1.29
CA TYR A 657 -3.99 32.56 -2.70
C TYR A 657 -5.34 32.77 -3.38
N THR A 658 -5.37 33.62 -4.42
CA THR A 658 -6.57 33.85 -5.20
C THR A 658 -6.46 33.15 -6.56
N VAL A 659 -7.50 32.39 -6.94
CA VAL A 659 -7.58 31.81 -8.28
C VAL A 659 -7.73 32.92 -9.32
N SER A 660 -6.78 33.00 -10.24
CA SER A 660 -6.76 34.02 -11.30
C SER A 660 -6.51 33.37 -12.65
N GLY A 661 -7.39 33.62 -13.61
CA GLY A 661 -7.31 32.98 -14.93
C GLY A 661 -7.38 31.44 -14.88
N GLY A 662 -8.04 30.87 -13.87
CA GLY A 662 -8.10 29.42 -13.65
C GLY A 662 -6.89 28.83 -12.94
N ASN A 663 -5.92 29.63 -12.55
CA ASN A 663 -4.65 29.17 -11.97
C ASN A 663 -4.42 29.73 -10.57
N VAL A 664 -3.54 29.08 -9.84
CA VAL A 664 -2.91 29.60 -8.63
C VAL A 664 -1.40 29.65 -8.85
N THR A 665 -0.79 30.81 -8.57
CA THR A 665 0.67 30.97 -8.59
C THR A 665 1.17 31.12 -7.17
N LEU A 666 2.17 30.31 -6.78
CA LEU A 666 2.77 30.30 -5.44
C LEU A 666 4.24 29.98 -5.51
N SER A 667 4.97 30.31 -4.44
CA SER A 667 6.35 29.86 -4.24
C SER A 667 6.36 28.64 -3.34
N VAL A 668 7.05 27.57 -3.74
CA VAL A 668 7.21 26.32 -2.99
C VAL A 668 8.69 26.14 -2.66
N GLU A 669 8.99 25.95 -1.38
CA GLU A 669 10.36 25.73 -0.91
C GLU A 669 10.96 24.44 -1.49
N GLY A 670 12.28 24.38 -1.57
CA GLY A 670 13.01 23.22 -2.09
C GLY A 670 12.82 21.98 -1.20
N HIS A 671 12.65 20.82 -1.83
CA HIS A 671 12.34 19.54 -1.20
C HIS A 671 11.15 19.64 -0.22
N TYR A 672 10.11 20.38 -0.63
CA TYR A 672 8.90 20.58 0.18
C TYR A 672 7.65 20.62 -0.72
N GLY A 673 6.50 20.87 -0.12
CA GLY A 673 5.24 20.92 -0.86
C GLY A 673 4.25 21.93 -0.31
N ALA A 674 3.14 22.13 -1.05
CA ALA A 674 1.97 22.89 -0.63
C ALA A 674 0.70 22.05 -0.82
N ILE A 675 -0.27 22.21 0.08
CA ILE A 675 -1.58 21.53 0.03
C ILE A 675 -2.65 22.63 -0.02
N LEU A 676 -3.08 22.96 -1.23
CA LEU A 676 -4.01 24.05 -1.51
C LEU A 676 -5.45 23.57 -1.46
N ALA A 677 -6.23 23.98 -0.48
CA ALA A 677 -7.62 23.57 -0.31
C ALA A 677 -8.61 24.73 -0.57
N GLN A 678 -9.73 24.41 -1.25
CA GLN A 678 -10.91 25.26 -1.43
C GLN A 678 -12.13 24.62 -0.75
#